data_e43f3de7d503f5a6b225bd5ea1287986
#
_entry.id   e43f3de7d503f5a6b225bd5ea1287986
#
_cell.length_a   1.000
_cell.length_b   1.000
_cell.length_c   1.000
_cell.angle_alpha   90.00
_cell.angle_beta   90.00
_cell.angle_gamma   90.00
#
_symmetry.space_group_name_H-M   'P 1'
#
loop_
_entity.id
_entity.type
_entity.pdbx_description
1 polymer ?
#
loop_
_entity_poly.entity_id
_entity_poly.type
_entity_poly.pdbx_seq_one_letter_code
_entity_poly.pdbx_strand_id
1 'polypeptide(L)'
;MVRVRGWGLPTTRREGPPYFTKSQIVTVFDQVAILLELDGANPFRVRAYQNASRALGQMNRHLMDVIESNALTDIKGIGKGLSSLIVDVVMTGEWGDIQSLYDRVPPGLVEMVGIQGLGPKRARILSKELDISSIESLKSACENNLVASLQGFGEKSQQRYLEGIELFHRNQGRTRLDVGLRFGLALEKRISDIPGVEKAQLAGSARRRRETIGDLDIVVATLPKHRSSVIQSILDLPGIADIKGHGESKISLVLEQSVLDSSFPTGSIDDALNEAILDRLEDATIDAQVRIVPPETFPFTLAYFTGSKEHNIRMRQIAIDNGLRLNEFGLIPEQLAGDLKGIDAAIHTLSCESEADIYSMLGLQWVTPELREDMGEIEAASINGIPDLIESDMIRGALHNHTVASDGSCTLEEMASAAIGLGWEYLGIAEHSPALNIGGRSIGVDPVEVSIQGDMIRALNERWADENEKFRMFHGTECDILPNGKLDYSPDVRNQFHHVIGSVHAIGSWRSRDEQDNTDAIIKAVEDPTFTILGHPTGRILQARDGFPIDMIQIIERMGEINSNGTLKAIEINASPFRLDLDWRLCKVAKENGVPIVINPDAHSVEGLSDVSYGVDIARKGWLRAEDVLNTRSGDELDEILGE
;
A
#
# COMPACT_ATOMS: atom_id res chain seq x y z
N MET A 1 -14.76 2.31 -26.87
CA MET A 1 -14.51 3.43 -25.95
C MET A 1 -13.62 2.89 -24.83
N VAL A 2 -12.39 3.35 -24.71
CA VAL A 2 -11.51 2.99 -23.58
C VAL A 2 -12.09 3.72 -22.38
N ARG A 3 -12.71 2.98 -21.45
CA ARG A 3 -13.10 3.56 -20.13
C ARG A 3 -11.82 3.77 -19.33
N VAL A 4 -11.63 4.97 -18.80
CA VAL A 4 -10.59 5.24 -17.81
C VAL A 4 -10.86 4.35 -16.62
N ARG A 5 -9.87 3.56 -16.20
CA ARG A 5 -10.01 2.53 -15.15
C ARG A 5 -10.47 3.21 -13.84
N GLY A 6 -11.55 2.73 -13.24
CA GLY A 6 -12.11 3.29 -12.00
C GLY A 6 -12.96 4.56 -12.17
N TRP A 7 -13.30 4.97 -13.41
CA TRP A 7 -14.18 6.10 -13.66
C TRP A 7 -15.50 5.66 -14.28
N GLY A 8 -16.58 6.10 -13.70
CA GLY A 8 -17.95 5.83 -14.15
C GLY A 8 -18.88 5.59 -12.98
N LEU A 9 -20.18 5.46 -13.29
CA LEU A 9 -21.12 5.01 -12.29
C LEU A 9 -20.87 3.52 -11.97
N PRO A 10 -21.04 3.10 -10.71
CA PRO A 10 -20.84 1.71 -10.32
C PRO A 10 -21.69 0.76 -11.18
N THR A 11 -21.05 -0.30 -11.66
CA THR A 11 -21.71 -1.32 -12.50
C THR A 11 -22.37 -2.40 -11.66
N THR A 12 -21.88 -2.63 -10.44
CA THR A 12 -22.47 -3.54 -9.44
C THR A 12 -23.57 -2.83 -8.67
N ARG A 13 -24.77 -3.39 -8.72
CA ARG A 13 -25.98 -2.91 -8.04
C ARG A 13 -26.49 -4.04 -7.14
N ARG A 14 -26.77 -3.72 -5.88
CA ARG A 14 -27.41 -4.67 -4.96
C ARG A 14 -28.84 -5.04 -5.44
N GLU A 15 -29.29 -6.24 -5.10
CA GLU A 15 -30.70 -6.64 -5.31
C GLU A 15 -31.57 -5.99 -4.22
N GLY A 16 -32.13 -4.83 -4.52
CA GLY A 16 -32.99 -4.06 -3.61
C GLY A 16 -32.25 -2.96 -2.83
N PRO A 17 -33.03 -2.03 -2.18
CA PRO A 17 -32.43 -0.93 -1.40
C PRO A 17 -31.70 -1.44 -0.14
N PRO A 18 -30.56 -0.81 0.24
CA PRO A 18 -29.86 0.23 -0.50
C PRO A 18 -29.19 -0.31 -1.76
N TYR A 19 -29.45 0.33 -2.92
CA TYR A 19 -28.87 -0.12 -4.19
C TYR A 19 -27.37 0.13 -4.29
N PHE A 20 -26.86 1.17 -3.60
CA PHE A 20 -25.44 1.51 -3.55
C PHE A 20 -25.00 1.78 -2.11
N THR A 21 -23.74 1.48 -1.84
CA THR A 21 -23.11 1.71 -0.52
C THR A 21 -22.78 3.19 -0.31
N LYS A 22 -22.53 3.56 0.95
CA LYS A 22 -22.02 4.90 1.30
C LYS A 22 -20.70 5.20 0.56
N SER A 23 -19.81 4.23 0.48
CA SER A 23 -18.51 4.35 -0.19
C SER A 23 -18.66 4.60 -1.69
N GLN A 24 -19.54 3.86 -2.37
CA GLN A 24 -19.85 4.08 -3.79
C GLN A 24 -20.35 5.50 -4.06
N ILE A 25 -21.22 6.02 -3.21
CA ILE A 25 -21.74 7.39 -3.35
C ILE A 25 -20.63 8.43 -3.13
N VAL A 26 -19.76 8.22 -2.14
CA VAL A 26 -18.59 9.08 -1.88
C VAL A 26 -17.69 9.11 -3.11
N THR A 27 -17.32 7.95 -3.65
CA THR A 27 -16.48 7.83 -4.85
C THR A 27 -17.08 8.56 -6.05
N VAL A 28 -18.36 8.35 -6.31
CA VAL A 28 -19.05 9.05 -7.42
C VAL A 28 -19.10 10.55 -7.19
N PHE A 29 -19.34 11.03 -5.96
CA PHE A 29 -19.37 12.46 -5.68
C PHE A 29 -18.02 13.13 -5.86
N ASP A 30 -16.91 12.46 -5.52
CA ASP A 30 -15.56 12.94 -5.80
C ASP A 30 -15.28 13.01 -7.30
N GLN A 31 -15.65 11.97 -8.06
CA GLN A 31 -15.55 11.99 -9.51
C GLN A 31 -16.40 13.11 -10.14
N VAL A 32 -17.63 13.28 -9.68
CA VAL A 32 -18.53 14.34 -10.15
C VAL A 32 -17.95 15.73 -9.88
N ALA A 33 -17.32 15.95 -8.74
CA ALA A 33 -16.66 17.22 -8.44
C ALA A 33 -15.54 17.52 -9.46
N ILE A 34 -14.73 16.52 -9.81
CA ILE A 34 -13.66 16.63 -10.82
C ILE A 34 -14.27 16.89 -12.22
N LEU A 35 -15.28 16.10 -12.62
CA LEU A 35 -15.95 16.26 -13.90
C LEU A 35 -16.59 17.64 -14.06
N LEU A 36 -17.24 18.14 -13.02
CA LEU A 36 -17.82 19.50 -12.99
C LEU A 36 -16.76 20.58 -13.18
N GLU A 37 -15.58 20.41 -12.59
CA GLU A 37 -14.48 21.36 -12.74
C GLU A 37 -13.88 21.30 -14.16
N LEU A 38 -13.74 20.12 -14.73
CA LEU A 38 -13.33 19.91 -16.12
C LEU A 38 -14.35 20.48 -17.12
N ASP A 39 -15.64 20.27 -16.88
CA ASP A 39 -16.76 20.82 -17.68
C ASP A 39 -16.93 22.35 -17.52
N GLY A 40 -16.29 22.93 -16.47
CA GLY A 40 -16.31 24.36 -16.20
C GLY A 40 -17.55 24.86 -15.49
N ALA A 41 -18.16 24.00 -14.71
CA ALA A 41 -19.29 24.34 -13.87
C ALA A 41 -18.97 25.42 -12.82
N ASN A 42 -20.01 26.00 -12.25
CA ASN A 42 -19.88 26.96 -11.18
C ASN A 42 -19.14 26.39 -9.97
N PRO A 43 -18.10 27.07 -9.44
CA PRO A 43 -17.32 26.59 -8.30
C PRO A 43 -18.13 26.23 -7.04
N PHE A 44 -19.30 26.87 -6.84
CA PHE A 44 -20.19 26.50 -5.73
C PHE A 44 -20.78 25.09 -5.90
N ARG A 45 -21.08 24.69 -7.14
CA ARG A 45 -21.58 23.34 -7.43
C ARG A 45 -20.49 22.28 -7.20
N VAL A 46 -19.26 22.54 -7.64
CA VAL A 46 -18.09 21.70 -7.37
C VAL A 46 -17.92 21.49 -5.86
N ARG A 47 -17.87 22.59 -5.10
CA ARG A 47 -17.72 22.53 -3.63
C ARG A 47 -18.87 21.78 -2.94
N ALA A 48 -20.08 21.86 -3.47
CA ALA A 48 -21.22 21.15 -2.88
C ALA A 48 -20.99 19.62 -2.90
N TYR A 49 -20.52 19.07 -4.03
CA TYR A 49 -20.19 17.65 -4.12
C TYR A 49 -18.98 17.28 -3.26
N GLN A 50 -17.91 18.07 -3.26
CA GLN A 50 -16.74 17.86 -2.39
C GLN A 50 -17.10 17.85 -0.90
N ASN A 51 -17.97 18.77 -0.46
CA ASN A 51 -18.40 18.84 0.93
C ASN A 51 -19.32 17.66 1.29
N ALA A 52 -20.20 17.25 0.38
CA ALA A 52 -21.08 16.13 0.62
C ALA A 52 -20.31 14.79 0.64
N SER A 53 -19.35 14.60 -0.26
CA SER A 53 -18.46 13.45 -0.25
C SER A 53 -17.72 13.34 1.09
N ARG A 54 -17.08 14.43 1.52
CA ARG A 54 -16.37 14.46 2.81
C ARG A 54 -17.31 14.20 3.99
N ALA A 55 -18.49 14.82 4.00
CA ALA A 55 -19.45 14.67 5.09
C ALA A 55 -20.00 13.24 5.20
N LEU A 56 -20.25 12.58 4.05
CA LEU A 56 -20.62 11.17 4.01
C LEU A 56 -19.46 10.27 4.44
N GLY A 57 -18.24 10.53 3.96
CA GLY A 57 -17.04 9.78 4.33
C GLY A 57 -16.77 9.78 5.84
N GLN A 58 -16.95 10.94 6.48
CA GLN A 58 -16.74 11.13 7.92
C GLN A 58 -17.94 10.68 8.80
N MET A 59 -19.04 10.23 8.20
CA MET A 59 -20.24 9.86 8.93
C MET A 59 -20.10 8.46 9.56
N ASN A 60 -20.13 8.38 10.88
CA ASN A 60 -20.06 7.12 11.64
C ASN A 60 -21.42 6.41 11.82
N ARG A 61 -22.52 7.03 11.36
CA ARG A 61 -23.87 6.45 11.41
C ARG A 61 -24.16 5.65 10.13
N HIS A 62 -24.94 4.60 10.27
CA HIS A 62 -25.40 3.85 9.10
C HIS A 62 -26.24 4.73 8.17
N LEU A 63 -25.93 4.75 6.86
CA LEU A 63 -26.57 5.65 5.89
C LEU A 63 -28.09 5.48 5.85
N MET A 64 -28.60 4.24 5.94
CA MET A 64 -30.03 3.97 5.96
C MET A 64 -30.74 4.60 7.15
N ASP A 65 -30.15 4.53 8.36
CA ASP A 65 -30.73 5.13 9.57
C ASP A 65 -30.88 6.66 9.44
N VAL A 66 -29.90 7.28 8.78
CA VAL A 66 -29.91 8.73 8.52
C VAL A 66 -30.97 9.10 7.48
N ILE A 67 -31.15 8.28 6.45
CA ILE A 67 -32.20 8.44 5.43
C ILE A 67 -33.58 8.29 6.05
N GLU A 68 -33.83 7.20 6.79
CA GLU A 68 -35.11 6.89 7.44
C GLU A 68 -35.51 7.95 8.47
N SER A 69 -34.54 8.50 9.18
CA SER A 69 -34.76 9.63 10.13
C SER A 69 -34.87 11.00 9.46
N ASN A 70 -34.76 11.11 8.12
CA ASN A 70 -34.71 12.35 7.34
C ASN A 70 -33.63 13.34 7.83
N ALA A 71 -32.52 12.85 8.37
CA ALA A 71 -31.48 13.65 9.00
C ALA A 71 -30.30 14.03 8.07
N LEU A 72 -30.37 13.68 6.75
CA LEU A 72 -29.30 14.01 5.80
C LEU A 72 -29.00 15.52 5.71
N THR A 73 -30.02 16.38 5.79
CA THR A 73 -29.83 17.83 5.74
C THR A 73 -29.30 18.42 7.02
N ASP A 74 -29.27 17.69 8.11
CA ASP A 74 -28.69 18.10 9.40
C ASP A 74 -27.18 17.92 9.38
N ILE A 75 -26.66 17.13 8.42
CA ILE A 75 -25.23 16.93 8.22
C ILE A 75 -24.64 18.16 7.52
N LYS A 76 -23.73 18.84 8.19
CA LYS A 76 -23.06 20.03 7.63
C LYS A 76 -22.32 19.68 6.33
N GLY A 77 -22.74 20.26 5.22
CA GLY A 77 -22.18 20.02 3.90
C GLY A 77 -23.12 19.32 2.93
N ILE A 78 -24.24 18.75 3.41
CA ILE A 78 -25.26 18.13 2.58
C ILE A 78 -26.50 19.06 2.49
N GLY A 79 -26.65 19.70 1.34
CA GLY A 79 -27.82 20.55 1.05
C GLY A 79 -29.01 19.74 0.53
N LYS A 80 -30.22 20.37 0.51
CA LYS A 80 -31.45 19.70 0.08
C LYS A 80 -31.36 18.97 -1.27
N GLY A 81 -30.69 19.56 -2.27
CA GLY A 81 -30.56 18.94 -3.59
C GLY A 81 -29.73 17.65 -3.58
N LEU A 82 -28.61 17.65 -2.84
CA LEU A 82 -27.77 16.46 -2.71
C LEU A 82 -28.40 15.44 -1.76
N SER A 83 -29.12 15.88 -0.72
CA SER A 83 -29.92 14.98 0.12
C SER A 83 -30.95 14.20 -0.70
N SER A 84 -31.70 14.88 -1.59
CA SER A 84 -32.66 14.22 -2.49
C SER A 84 -31.96 13.22 -3.42
N LEU A 85 -30.82 13.61 -4.03
CA LEU A 85 -30.04 12.74 -4.90
C LEU A 85 -29.51 11.50 -4.16
N ILE A 86 -29.02 11.65 -2.94
CA ILE A 86 -28.56 10.51 -2.12
C ILE A 86 -29.70 9.53 -1.86
N VAL A 87 -30.88 10.04 -1.49
CA VAL A 87 -32.07 9.21 -1.28
C VAL A 87 -32.47 8.50 -2.58
N ASP A 88 -32.50 9.20 -3.71
CA ASP A 88 -32.86 8.62 -5.01
C ASP A 88 -31.88 7.50 -5.38
N VAL A 89 -30.56 7.74 -5.26
CA VAL A 89 -29.50 6.76 -5.54
C VAL A 89 -29.64 5.52 -4.64
N VAL A 90 -29.83 5.72 -3.34
CA VAL A 90 -29.92 4.62 -2.37
C VAL A 90 -31.21 3.83 -2.55
N MET A 91 -32.33 4.49 -2.78
CA MET A 91 -33.66 3.86 -2.77
C MET A 91 -34.13 3.39 -4.14
N THR A 92 -33.63 3.99 -5.24
CA THR A 92 -34.07 3.66 -6.62
C THR A 92 -32.91 3.18 -7.51
N GLY A 93 -31.68 3.51 -7.14
CA GLY A 93 -30.49 3.25 -7.95
C GLY A 93 -30.32 4.22 -9.13
N GLU A 94 -31.02 5.35 -9.14
CA GLU A 94 -30.98 6.32 -10.22
C GLU A 94 -30.06 7.50 -9.88
N TRP A 95 -29.04 7.74 -10.72
CA TRP A 95 -28.03 8.79 -10.54
C TRP A 95 -28.46 10.14 -11.17
N GLY A 96 -29.67 10.26 -11.68
CA GLY A 96 -30.18 11.48 -12.30
C GLY A 96 -29.32 11.96 -13.48
N ASP A 97 -29.00 13.26 -13.50
CA ASP A 97 -28.20 13.87 -14.59
C ASP A 97 -26.70 13.57 -14.56
N ILE A 98 -26.21 12.82 -13.56
CA ILE A 98 -24.78 12.53 -13.40
C ILE A 98 -24.24 11.74 -14.60
N GLN A 99 -24.99 10.79 -15.14
CA GLN A 99 -24.58 10.03 -16.33
C GLN A 99 -24.24 10.97 -17.50
N SER A 100 -25.07 11.99 -17.73
CA SER A 100 -24.83 12.94 -18.83
C SER A 100 -23.54 13.75 -18.65
N LEU A 101 -23.06 13.91 -17.42
CA LEU A 101 -21.79 14.60 -17.14
C LEU A 101 -20.59 13.74 -17.54
N TYR A 102 -20.65 12.44 -17.26
CA TYR A 102 -19.61 11.49 -17.74
C TYR A 102 -19.53 11.44 -19.26
N ASP A 103 -20.65 11.58 -19.96
CA ASP A 103 -20.69 11.54 -21.41
C ASP A 103 -20.13 12.84 -22.07
N ARG A 104 -20.18 13.98 -21.36
CA ARG A 104 -19.70 15.27 -21.88
C ARG A 104 -18.20 15.50 -21.74
N VAL A 105 -17.58 14.97 -20.69
CA VAL A 105 -16.16 15.19 -20.42
C VAL A 105 -15.32 14.14 -21.16
N PRO A 106 -14.38 14.56 -22.04
CA PRO A 106 -13.53 13.63 -22.76
C PRO A 106 -12.71 12.74 -21.80
N PRO A 107 -12.68 11.41 -22.02
CA PRO A 107 -11.95 10.48 -21.14
C PRO A 107 -10.46 10.84 -20.94
N GLY A 108 -9.80 11.32 -22.00
CA GLY A 108 -8.39 11.72 -21.91
C GLY A 108 -8.13 12.91 -20.97
N LEU A 109 -9.12 13.81 -20.78
CA LEU A 109 -8.99 14.87 -19.78
C LEU A 109 -9.07 14.32 -18.36
N VAL A 110 -9.87 13.29 -18.16
CA VAL A 110 -9.96 12.58 -16.89
C VAL A 110 -8.64 11.86 -16.59
N GLU A 111 -8.06 11.16 -17.58
CA GLU A 111 -6.75 10.53 -17.44
C GLU A 111 -5.65 11.54 -17.06
N MET A 112 -5.67 12.72 -17.69
CA MET A 112 -4.71 13.78 -17.41
C MET A 112 -4.75 14.29 -15.97
N VAL A 113 -5.91 14.25 -15.30
CA VAL A 113 -6.01 14.62 -13.87
C VAL A 113 -5.22 13.65 -12.98
N GLY A 114 -4.98 12.41 -13.42
CA GLY A 114 -4.10 11.46 -12.76
C GLY A 114 -2.60 11.81 -12.85
N ILE A 115 -2.22 12.79 -13.69
CA ILE A 115 -0.84 13.27 -13.77
C ILE A 115 -0.51 14.14 -12.56
N GLN A 116 0.56 13.79 -11.88
CA GLN A 116 1.00 14.51 -10.69
C GLN A 116 1.18 16.02 -10.95
N GLY A 117 0.51 16.83 -10.13
CA GLY A 117 0.55 18.29 -10.22
C GLY A 117 -0.35 18.91 -11.29
N LEU A 118 -1.12 18.09 -12.01
CA LEU A 118 -2.10 18.52 -13.00
C LEU A 118 -3.52 18.35 -12.48
N GLY A 119 -4.01 19.32 -11.69
CA GLY A 119 -5.39 19.30 -11.22
C GLY A 119 -6.41 19.65 -12.31
N PRO A 120 -7.72 19.38 -12.09
CA PRO A 120 -8.77 19.52 -13.09
C PRO A 120 -8.82 20.92 -13.75
N LYS A 121 -8.65 21.99 -12.94
CA LYS A 121 -8.64 23.35 -13.44
C LYS A 121 -7.52 23.62 -14.47
N ARG A 122 -6.33 23.10 -14.20
CA ARG A 122 -5.17 23.24 -15.10
C ARG A 122 -5.32 22.36 -16.34
N ALA A 123 -5.81 21.12 -16.19
CA ALA A 123 -6.12 20.23 -17.30
C ALA A 123 -7.11 20.87 -18.27
N ARG A 124 -8.18 21.50 -17.75
CA ARG A 124 -9.14 22.25 -18.54
C ARG A 124 -8.51 23.43 -19.29
N ILE A 125 -7.62 24.20 -18.65
CA ILE A 125 -6.93 25.32 -19.31
C ILE A 125 -6.07 24.80 -20.46
N LEU A 126 -5.28 23.74 -20.23
CA LEU A 126 -4.45 23.13 -21.27
C LEU A 126 -5.27 22.60 -22.44
N SER A 127 -6.40 21.96 -22.15
CA SER A 127 -7.32 21.52 -23.20
C SER A 127 -7.87 22.67 -24.03
N LYS A 128 -8.28 23.76 -23.36
CA LYS A 128 -8.90 24.89 -24.03
C LYS A 128 -7.93 25.74 -24.85
N GLU A 129 -6.72 25.98 -24.31
CA GLU A 129 -5.75 26.90 -24.90
C GLU A 129 -4.79 26.21 -25.88
N LEU A 130 -4.53 24.93 -25.72
CA LEU A 130 -3.56 24.14 -26.52
C LEU A 130 -4.18 22.92 -27.20
N ASP A 131 -5.51 22.74 -27.11
CA ASP A 131 -6.25 21.58 -27.67
C ASP A 131 -5.71 20.23 -27.18
N ILE A 132 -5.22 20.19 -25.93
CA ILE A 132 -4.69 18.99 -25.31
C ILE A 132 -5.85 18.14 -24.79
N SER A 133 -5.96 16.90 -25.27
CA SER A 133 -7.07 15.99 -24.91
C SER A 133 -6.61 14.61 -24.45
N SER A 134 -5.30 14.35 -24.39
CA SER A 134 -4.72 13.07 -23.93
C SER A 134 -3.36 13.29 -23.28
N ILE A 135 -2.86 12.28 -22.58
CA ILE A 135 -1.52 12.26 -21.97
C ILE A 135 -0.43 12.41 -23.03
N GLU A 136 -0.59 11.77 -24.20
CA GLU A 136 0.37 11.86 -25.30
C GLU A 136 0.43 13.27 -25.88
N SER A 137 -0.73 13.93 -26.06
CA SER A 137 -0.77 15.31 -26.54
C SER A 137 -0.18 16.27 -25.49
N LEU A 138 -0.38 16.01 -24.20
CA LEU A 138 0.25 16.76 -23.11
C LEU A 138 1.78 16.58 -23.15
N LYS A 139 2.27 15.36 -23.28
CA LYS A 139 3.70 15.06 -23.37
C LYS A 139 4.33 15.82 -24.54
N SER A 140 3.74 15.72 -25.72
CA SER A 140 4.22 16.42 -26.91
C SER A 140 4.23 17.94 -26.72
N ALA A 141 3.21 18.50 -26.12
CA ALA A 141 3.15 19.94 -25.83
C ALA A 141 4.22 20.39 -24.83
N CYS A 142 4.54 19.56 -23.82
CA CYS A 142 5.64 19.81 -22.89
C CYS A 142 7.01 19.74 -23.59
N GLU A 143 7.27 18.72 -24.37
CA GLU A 143 8.52 18.53 -25.13
C GLU A 143 8.78 19.67 -26.13
N ASN A 144 7.72 20.28 -26.67
CA ASN A 144 7.79 21.45 -27.56
C ASN A 144 7.73 22.80 -26.84
N ASN A 145 7.83 22.83 -25.49
CA ASN A 145 7.78 24.03 -24.65
C ASN A 145 6.49 24.87 -24.77
N LEU A 146 5.41 24.31 -25.29
CA LEU A 146 4.14 25.00 -25.45
C LEU A 146 3.48 25.25 -24.09
N VAL A 147 3.59 24.31 -23.15
CA VAL A 147 3.02 24.44 -21.81
C VAL A 147 3.75 25.53 -21.01
N ALA A 148 5.09 25.56 -21.07
CA ALA A 148 5.88 26.56 -20.35
C ALA A 148 5.62 28.01 -20.82
N SER A 149 5.24 28.19 -22.09
CA SER A 149 4.93 29.50 -22.67
C SER A 149 3.53 30.01 -22.32
N LEU A 150 2.65 29.17 -21.80
CA LEU A 150 1.27 29.56 -21.45
C LEU A 150 1.22 30.36 -20.15
N GLN A 151 0.45 31.42 -20.13
CA GLN A 151 0.29 32.27 -18.95
C GLN A 151 -0.26 31.49 -17.73
N GLY A 152 0.43 31.56 -16.60
CA GLY A 152 0.09 30.81 -15.38
C GLY A 152 0.70 29.41 -15.30
N PHE A 153 1.49 29.03 -16.30
CA PHE A 153 2.36 27.86 -16.34
C PHE A 153 3.82 28.35 -16.42
N GLY A 154 4.76 27.47 -16.39
CA GLY A 154 6.17 27.81 -16.50
C GLY A 154 7.00 26.55 -16.61
N GLU A 155 8.32 26.69 -16.82
CA GLU A 155 9.24 25.56 -16.99
C GLU A 155 9.12 24.53 -15.84
N LYS A 156 9.02 25.00 -14.58
CA LYS A 156 8.83 24.10 -13.42
C LYS A 156 7.52 23.30 -13.48
N SER A 157 6.45 23.87 -13.98
CA SER A 157 5.17 23.17 -14.14
C SER A 157 5.24 22.14 -15.25
N GLN A 158 5.84 22.53 -16.39
CA GLN A 158 6.07 21.65 -17.53
C GLN A 158 6.95 20.45 -17.15
N GLN A 159 8.07 20.69 -16.47
CA GLN A 159 8.95 19.64 -16.01
C GLN A 159 8.22 18.66 -15.08
N ARG A 160 7.44 19.17 -14.13
CA ARG A 160 6.62 18.35 -13.22
C ARG A 160 5.60 17.49 -13.97
N TYR A 161 5.02 18.01 -15.06
CA TYR A 161 4.07 17.21 -15.86
C TYR A 161 4.80 16.11 -16.64
N LEU A 162 5.99 16.34 -17.16
CA LEU A 162 6.80 15.29 -17.79
C LEU A 162 7.14 14.19 -16.81
N GLU A 163 7.61 14.53 -15.61
CA GLU A 163 7.87 13.56 -14.53
C GLU A 163 6.60 12.79 -14.13
N GLY A 164 5.47 13.51 -14.00
CA GLY A 164 4.17 12.91 -13.70
C GLY A 164 3.68 11.96 -14.79
N ILE A 165 3.94 12.25 -16.07
CA ILE A 165 3.62 11.36 -17.20
C ILE A 165 4.49 10.10 -17.16
N GLU A 166 5.78 10.23 -16.86
CA GLU A 166 6.66 9.06 -16.70
C GLU A 166 6.20 8.16 -15.54
N LEU A 167 5.84 8.77 -14.40
CA LEU A 167 5.27 8.04 -13.27
C LEU A 167 3.96 7.33 -13.62
N PHE A 168 3.06 8.01 -14.33
CA PHE A 168 1.80 7.43 -14.80
C PHE A 168 2.03 6.21 -15.69
N HIS A 169 2.93 6.31 -16.70
CA HIS A 169 3.26 5.17 -17.56
C HIS A 169 3.93 4.02 -16.81
N ARG A 170 4.83 4.33 -15.86
CA ARG A 170 5.49 3.32 -15.02
C ARG A 170 4.48 2.55 -14.16
N ASN A 171 3.42 3.22 -13.70
CA ASN A 171 2.40 2.64 -12.84
C ASN A 171 1.19 2.07 -13.62
N GLN A 172 1.10 2.33 -14.91
CA GLN A 172 -0.01 1.86 -15.73
C GLN A 172 -0.11 0.33 -15.69
N GLY A 173 -1.28 -0.18 -15.36
CA GLY A 173 -1.53 -1.62 -15.24
C GLY A 173 -0.94 -2.28 -13.99
N ARG A 174 -0.37 -1.52 -13.06
CA ARG A 174 0.10 -2.05 -11.77
C ARG A 174 -0.94 -1.80 -10.68
N THR A 175 -0.90 -2.66 -9.67
CA THR A 175 -1.78 -2.65 -8.49
C THR A 175 -0.93 -2.63 -7.23
N ARG A 176 -1.37 -1.97 -6.16
CA ARG A 176 -0.66 -2.01 -4.88
C ARG A 176 -0.63 -3.43 -4.30
N LEU A 177 0.35 -3.67 -3.42
CA LEU A 177 0.57 -4.96 -2.77
C LEU A 177 -0.68 -5.46 -2.03
N ASP A 178 -1.35 -4.59 -1.25
CA ASP A 178 -2.54 -4.93 -0.48
C ASP A 178 -3.67 -5.49 -1.35
N VAL A 179 -3.98 -4.81 -2.44
CA VAL A 179 -5.00 -5.24 -3.40
C VAL A 179 -4.56 -6.53 -4.10
N GLY A 180 -3.34 -6.55 -4.64
CA GLY A 180 -2.83 -7.70 -5.40
C GLY A 180 -2.74 -8.97 -4.56
N LEU A 181 -2.31 -8.88 -3.29
CA LEU A 181 -2.26 -10.04 -2.39
C LEU A 181 -3.64 -10.61 -2.10
N ARG A 182 -4.62 -9.75 -1.80
CA ARG A 182 -6.00 -10.22 -1.53
C ARG A 182 -6.57 -10.99 -2.71
N PHE A 183 -6.48 -10.43 -3.91
CA PHE A 183 -6.91 -11.12 -5.14
C PHE A 183 -6.13 -12.41 -5.38
N GLY A 184 -4.81 -12.38 -5.20
CA GLY A 184 -3.94 -13.52 -5.42
C GLY A 184 -4.21 -14.68 -4.46
N LEU A 185 -4.33 -14.39 -3.16
CA LEU A 185 -4.62 -15.40 -2.13
C LEU A 185 -6.05 -15.94 -2.26
N ALA A 186 -7.03 -15.10 -2.60
CA ALA A 186 -8.39 -15.56 -2.86
C ALA A 186 -8.45 -16.52 -4.05
N LEU A 187 -7.79 -16.19 -5.16
CA LEU A 187 -7.72 -17.05 -6.33
C LEU A 187 -6.97 -18.36 -6.01
N GLU A 188 -5.84 -18.29 -5.31
CA GLU A 188 -5.08 -19.46 -4.87
C GLU A 188 -5.96 -20.43 -4.07
N LYS A 189 -6.69 -19.90 -3.07
CA LYS A 189 -7.59 -20.71 -2.24
C LYS A 189 -8.70 -21.35 -3.05
N ARG A 190 -9.41 -20.59 -3.88
CA ARG A 190 -10.49 -21.12 -4.74
C ARG A 190 -10.00 -22.20 -5.68
N ILE A 191 -8.82 -22.04 -6.27
CA ILE A 191 -8.20 -23.04 -7.12
C ILE A 191 -7.79 -24.28 -6.32
N SER A 192 -7.23 -24.09 -5.11
CA SER A 192 -6.84 -25.21 -4.22
C SER A 192 -8.03 -26.09 -3.83
N ASP A 193 -9.23 -25.52 -3.75
CA ASP A 193 -10.45 -26.25 -3.38
C ASP A 193 -11.07 -27.03 -4.57
N ILE A 194 -10.54 -26.89 -5.80
CA ILE A 194 -11.04 -27.59 -6.99
C ILE A 194 -10.64 -29.09 -6.95
N PRO A 195 -11.62 -30.02 -7.10
CA PRO A 195 -11.29 -31.43 -7.18
C PRO A 195 -10.31 -31.78 -8.30
N GLY A 196 -9.22 -32.46 -7.96
CA GLY A 196 -8.17 -32.83 -8.91
C GLY A 196 -6.97 -31.86 -8.92
N VAL A 197 -7.03 -30.75 -8.20
CA VAL A 197 -5.87 -29.92 -7.87
C VAL A 197 -5.12 -30.57 -6.70
N GLU A 198 -3.83 -30.78 -6.85
CA GLU A 198 -2.97 -31.32 -5.79
C GLU A 198 -2.27 -30.22 -5.00
N LYS A 199 -1.85 -29.16 -5.70
CA LYS A 199 -1.26 -27.94 -5.12
C LYS A 199 -1.64 -26.75 -5.99
N ALA A 200 -1.91 -25.61 -5.37
CA ALA A 200 -1.95 -24.32 -6.03
C ALA A 200 -1.17 -23.32 -5.18
N GLN A 201 -0.42 -22.43 -5.82
CA GLN A 201 0.37 -21.44 -5.08
C GLN A 201 0.59 -20.16 -5.89
N LEU A 202 0.43 -19.03 -5.21
CA LEU A 202 0.78 -17.70 -5.72
C LEU A 202 2.29 -17.64 -6.01
N ALA A 203 2.62 -17.00 -7.11
CA ALA A 203 3.99 -16.81 -7.58
C ALA A 203 4.24 -15.32 -7.93
N GLY A 204 5.21 -15.04 -8.76
CA GLY A 204 5.47 -13.70 -9.29
C GLY A 204 5.86 -12.66 -8.26
N SER A 205 5.63 -11.41 -8.62
CA SER A 205 5.97 -10.25 -7.77
C SER A 205 5.11 -10.19 -6.49
N ALA A 206 3.89 -10.74 -6.51
CA ALA A 206 3.02 -10.83 -5.35
C ALA A 206 3.62 -11.74 -4.26
N ARG A 207 4.13 -12.92 -4.64
CA ARG A 207 4.78 -13.84 -3.71
C ARG A 207 6.08 -13.26 -3.16
N ARG A 208 6.80 -12.45 -3.96
CA ARG A 208 8.00 -11.74 -3.51
C ARG A 208 7.72 -10.47 -2.73
N ARG A 209 6.45 -10.15 -2.43
CA ARG A 209 6.06 -8.96 -1.66
C ARG A 209 6.59 -7.66 -2.25
N ARG A 210 6.46 -7.48 -3.58
CA ARG A 210 6.77 -6.20 -4.22
C ARG A 210 5.71 -5.16 -3.87
N GLU A 211 6.11 -3.92 -3.65
CA GLU A 211 5.22 -2.80 -3.26
C GLU A 211 4.08 -2.58 -4.26
N THR A 212 4.33 -2.93 -5.52
CA THR A 212 3.31 -2.95 -6.59
C THR A 212 3.42 -4.21 -7.44
N ILE A 213 2.29 -4.70 -7.92
CA ILE A 213 2.11 -5.96 -8.65
C ILE A 213 1.58 -5.64 -10.04
N GLY A 214 2.17 -6.20 -11.11
CA GLY A 214 1.71 -6.02 -12.49
C GLY A 214 0.57 -6.97 -12.84
N ASP A 215 0.77 -8.24 -12.54
CA ASP A 215 -0.17 -9.33 -12.75
C ASP A 215 0.00 -10.38 -11.65
N LEU A 216 -0.97 -11.26 -11.53
CA LEU A 216 -0.92 -12.40 -10.62
C LEU A 216 -0.49 -13.65 -11.37
N ASP A 217 0.49 -14.34 -10.83
CA ASP A 217 0.90 -15.66 -11.30
C ASP A 217 0.46 -16.73 -10.29
N ILE A 218 -0.30 -17.73 -10.72
CA ILE A 218 -0.66 -18.91 -9.92
C ILE A 218 -0.10 -20.16 -10.62
N VAL A 219 0.61 -20.99 -9.86
CA VAL A 219 1.06 -22.30 -10.34
C VAL A 219 0.17 -23.38 -9.74
N VAL A 220 -0.33 -24.27 -10.59
CA VAL A 220 -1.29 -25.33 -10.21
C VAL A 220 -0.73 -26.69 -10.63
N ALA A 221 -0.62 -27.60 -9.66
CA ALA A 221 -0.28 -29.00 -9.90
C ALA A 221 -1.55 -29.84 -10.06
N THR A 222 -1.65 -30.59 -11.15
CA THR A 222 -2.71 -31.55 -11.39
C THR A 222 -2.25 -32.72 -12.23
N LEU A 223 -2.77 -33.92 -11.97
CA LEU A 223 -2.49 -35.08 -12.79
C LEU A 223 -3.10 -34.91 -14.21
N PRO A 224 -2.47 -35.48 -15.26
CA PRO A 224 -2.96 -35.36 -16.64
C PRO A 224 -4.42 -35.76 -16.82
N LYS A 225 -4.90 -36.76 -16.07
CA LYS A 225 -6.30 -37.24 -16.14
C LYS A 225 -7.33 -36.23 -15.61
N HIS A 226 -6.93 -35.27 -14.77
CA HIS A 226 -7.81 -34.25 -14.18
C HIS A 226 -7.63 -32.88 -14.86
N ARG A 227 -6.63 -32.70 -15.72
CA ARG A 227 -6.26 -31.40 -16.29
C ARG A 227 -7.45 -30.69 -16.96
N SER A 228 -8.18 -31.36 -17.84
CA SER A 228 -9.31 -30.73 -18.55
C SER A 228 -10.44 -30.31 -17.62
N SER A 229 -10.76 -31.12 -16.61
CA SER A 229 -11.80 -30.77 -15.63
C SER A 229 -11.35 -29.61 -14.72
N VAL A 230 -10.08 -29.59 -14.31
CA VAL A 230 -9.49 -28.48 -13.53
C VAL A 230 -9.50 -27.18 -14.34
N ILE A 231 -9.10 -27.22 -15.61
CA ILE A 231 -9.17 -26.04 -16.49
C ILE A 231 -10.59 -25.50 -16.55
N GLN A 232 -11.58 -26.36 -16.83
CA GLN A 232 -12.97 -25.93 -16.91
C GLN A 232 -13.47 -25.35 -15.58
N SER A 233 -13.16 -26.00 -14.45
CA SER A 233 -13.54 -25.49 -13.14
C SER A 233 -12.90 -24.13 -12.83
N ILE A 234 -11.66 -23.88 -13.26
CA ILE A 234 -11.02 -22.57 -13.11
C ILE A 234 -11.74 -21.51 -13.95
N LEU A 235 -12.11 -21.83 -15.20
CA LEU A 235 -12.83 -20.90 -16.08
C LEU A 235 -14.25 -20.56 -15.59
N ASP A 236 -14.84 -21.45 -14.81
CA ASP A 236 -16.19 -21.30 -14.23
C ASP A 236 -16.17 -20.67 -12.83
N LEU A 237 -14.99 -20.27 -12.29
CA LEU A 237 -14.89 -19.63 -10.98
C LEU A 237 -15.65 -18.29 -10.96
N PRO A 238 -16.35 -17.97 -9.88
CA PRO A 238 -16.92 -16.64 -9.68
C PRO A 238 -15.78 -15.60 -9.54
N GLY A 239 -16.02 -14.38 -10.03
CA GLY A 239 -15.04 -13.30 -9.99
C GLY A 239 -14.08 -13.25 -11.17
N ILE A 240 -14.35 -14.00 -12.23
CA ILE A 240 -13.66 -13.86 -13.52
C ILE A 240 -14.47 -12.89 -14.38
N ALA A 241 -13.91 -11.68 -14.57
CA ALA A 241 -14.52 -10.64 -15.42
C ALA A 241 -14.30 -10.89 -16.91
N ASP A 242 -13.14 -11.49 -17.29
CA ASP A 242 -12.81 -11.78 -18.68
C ASP A 242 -11.80 -12.93 -18.78
N ILE A 243 -11.87 -13.68 -19.88
CA ILE A 243 -10.93 -14.75 -20.23
C ILE A 243 -10.16 -14.30 -21.47
N LYS A 244 -8.94 -13.79 -21.28
CA LYS A 244 -8.07 -13.34 -22.37
C LYS A 244 -7.57 -14.46 -23.27
N GLY A 245 -7.56 -15.69 -22.74
CA GLY A 245 -7.19 -16.90 -23.47
C GLY A 245 -6.87 -18.07 -22.55
N HIS A 246 -7.03 -19.27 -23.07
CA HIS A 246 -6.68 -20.50 -22.34
C HIS A 246 -6.16 -21.59 -23.27
N GLY A 247 -5.30 -22.45 -22.73
CA GLY A 247 -4.75 -23.64 -23.36
C GLY A 247 -4.51 -24.73 -22.33
N GLU A 248 -3.85 -25.82 -22.70
CA GLU A 248 -3.63 -26.98 -21.83
C GLU A 248 -2.74 -26.69 -20.61
N SER A 249 -1.86 -25.67 -20.69
CA SER A 249 -0.86 -25.37 -19.65
C SER A 249 -0.91 -23.95 -19.14
N LYS A 250 -1.76 -23.09 -19.73
CA LYS A 250 -1.86 -21.67 -19.37
C LYS A 250 -3.28 -21.15 -19.55
N ILE A 251 -3.75 -20.41 -18.55
CA ILE A 251 -4.98 -19.62 -18.60
C ILE A 251 -4.61 -18.17 -18.28
N SER A 252 -5.19 -17.22 -19.01
CA SER A 252 -5.04 -15.78 -18.78
C SER A 252 -6.40 -15.17 -18.51
N LEU A 253 -6.57 -14.54 -17.35
CA LEU A 253 -7.83 -14.08 -16.81
C LEU A 253 -7.74 -12.60 -16.44
N VAL A 254 -8.91 -11.95 -16.36
CA VAL A 254 -9.10 -10.71 -15.62
C VAL A 254 -10.01 -11.01 -14.45
N LEU A 255 -9.57 -10.70 -13.26
CA LEU A 255 -10.34 -10.88 -12.01
C LEU A 255 -11.04 -9.58 -11.64
N GLU A 256 -12.20 -9.68 -11.03
CA GLU A 256 -12.95 -8.59 -10.41
C GLU A 256 -13.19 -8.87 -8.93
N GLN A 257 -13.71 -7.90 -8.18
CA GLN A 257 -13.90 -7.96 -6.74
C GLN A 257 -14.68 -9.20 -6.27
N SER A 258 -15.62 -9.72 -7.06
CA SER A 258 -16.41 -10.89 -6.68
C SER A 258 -15.61 -12.21 -6.55
N VAL A 259 -14.31 -12.21 -6.89
CA VAL A 259 -13.39 -13.29 -6.51
C VAL A 259 -13.15 -13.32 -4.99
N LEU A 260 -13.29 -12.18 -4.31
CA LEU A 260 -13.22 -12.04 -2.87
C LEU A 260 -14.60 -12.37 -2.30
N ASP A 261 -14.74 -13.47 -1.59
CA ASP A 261 -15.99 -13.76 -0.87
C ASP A 261 -15.92 -13.25 0.58
N SER A 262 -17.10 -13.12 1.21
CA SER A 262 -17.22 -12.67 2.60
C SER A 262 -16.59 -13.61 3.64
N SER A 263 -16.18 -14.81 3.23
CA SER A 263 -15.54 -15.81 4.09
C SER A 263 -14.00 -15.77 4.00
N PHE A 264 -13.44 -14.85 3.18
CA PHE A 264 -11.99 -14.73 3.09
C PHE A 264 -11.44 -14.14 4.39
N PRO A 265 -10.63 -14.90 5.17
CA PRO A 265 -10.16 -14.41 6.46
C PRO A 265 -9.21 -13.22 6.26
N THR A 266 -9.65 -12.07 6.66
CA THR A 266 -8.79 -10.90 6.85
C THR A 266 -8.18 -10.96 8.27
N GLY A 267 -7.55 -12.10 8.65
CA GLY A 267 -7.11 -12.29 10.04
C GLY A 267 -8.25 -12.05 11.06
N SER A 268 -8.31 -12.68 12.15
CA SER A 268 -9.40 -12.80 13.16
C SER A 268 -10.10 -11.51 13.63
N ILE A 269 -10.42 -10.57 12.74
CA ILE A 269 -11.05 -9.30 13.05
C ILE A 269 -12.42 -9.22 12.37
N ASP A 270 -13.40 -8.71 13.14
CA ASP A 270 -14.81 -8.46 12.95
C ASP A 270 -15.34 -8.31 11.49
N ASP A 271 -16.58 -8.76 11.24
CA ASP A 271 -17.28 -8.65 9.94
C ASP A 271 -17.35 -7.20 9.39
N ALA A 272 -17.41 -6.19 10.29
CA ALA A 272 -17.40 -4.79 9.91
C ALA A 272 -16.06 -4.35 9.27
N LEU A 273 -14.95 -4.91 9.71
CA LEU A 273 -13.63 -4.69 9.13
C LEU A 273 -13.54 -5.26 7.71
N ASN A 274 -14.10 -6.45 7.50
CA ASN A 274 -14.18 -7.07 6.17
C ASN A 274 -14.95 -6.19 5.19
N GLU A 275 -16.08 -5.61 5.62
CA GLU A 275 -16.90 -4.74 4.78
C GLU A 275 -16.16 -3.45 4.38
N ALA A 276 -15.48 -2.79 5.33
CA ALA A 276 -14.71 -1.58 5.06
C ALA A 276 -13.49 -1.84 4.13
N ILE A 277 -12.89 -3.01 4.21
CA ILE A 277 -11.80 -3.43 3.33
C ILE A 277 -12.31 -3.76 1.92
N LEU A 278 -13.42 -4.47 1.81
CA LEU A 278 -14.06 -4.78 0.54
C LEU A 278 -14.49 -3.51 -0.20
N ASP A 279 -14.98 -2.51 0.53
CA ASP A 279 -15.32 -1.20 -0.02
C ASP A 279 -14.11 -0.49 -0.67
N ARG A 280 -12.90 -0.65 -0.10
CA ARG A 280 -11.65 -0.11 -0.69
C ARG A 280 -11.24 -0.80 -2.00
N LEU A 281 -11.77 -1.99 -2.28
CA LEU A 281 -11.45 -2.81 -3.46
C LEU A 281 -12.53 -2.73 -4.54
N GLU A 282 -13.57 -1.94 -4.32
CA GLU A 282 -14.68 -1.77 -5.24
C GLU A 282 -14.19 -1.29 -6.61
N ASP A 283 -14.64 -1.95 -7.67
CA ASP A 283 -14.19 -1.74 -9.06
C ASP A 283 -12.72 -2.11 -9.39
N ALA A 284 -11.96 -2.69 -8.44
CA ALA A 284 -10.62 -3.17 -8.73
C ALA A 284 -10.66 -4.39 -9.65
N THR A 285 -9.85 -4.36 -10.71
CA THR A 285 -9.60 -5.53 -11.56
C THR A 285 -8.12 -5.79 -11.69
N ILE A 286 -7.72 -7.06 -11.76
CA ILE A 286 -6.33 -7.44 -11.90
C ILE A 286 -6.17 -8.59 -12.91
N ASP A 287 -5.12 -8.49 -13.74
CA ASP A 287 -4.75 -9.56 -14.65
C ASP A 287 -4.14 -10.74 -13.88
N ALA A 288 -4.53 -11.95 -14.24
CA ALA A 288 -4.00 -13.18 -13.65
C ALA A 288 -3.59 -14.21 -14.71
N GLN A 289 -2.51 -14.90 -14.44
CA GLN A 289 -2.02 -16.02 -15.24
C GLN A 289 -1.97 -17.29 -14.37
N VAL A 290 -2.67 -18.33 -14.78
CA VAL A 290 -2.63 -19.64 -14.14
C VAL A 290 -1.81 -20.59 -14.99
N ARG A 291 -0.76 -21.17 -14.39
CA ARG A 291 0.09 -22.21 -15.00
C ARG A 291 -0.30 -23.56 -14.47
N ILE A 292 -0.65 -24.49 -15.36
CA ILE A 292 -1.11 -25.84 -15.02
C ILE A 292 -0.04 -26.83 -15.43
N VAL A 293 0.50 -27.54 -14.45
CA VAL A 293 1.65 -28.43 -14.61
C VAL A 293 1.43 -29.78 -13.94
N PRO A 294 2.17 -30.83 -14.34
CA PRO A 294 2.24 -32.07 -13.58
C PRO A 294 2.88 -31.84 -12.20
N PRO A 295 2.51 -32.64 -11.17
CA PRO A 295 3.02 -32.48 -9.81
C PRO A 295 4.56 -32.51 -9.71
N GLU A 296 5.21 -33.35 -10.49
CA GLU A 296 6.67 -33.52 -10.50
C GLU A 296 7.43 -32.28 -11.04
N THR A 297 6.79 -31.42 -11.83
CA THR A 297 7.40 -30.18 -12.33
C THR A 297 7.02 -28.95 -11.49
N PHE A 298 6.08 -29.10 -10.56
CA PHE A 298 5.55 -27.99 -9.77
C PHE A 298 6.63 -27.17 -9.03
N PRO A 299 7.61 -27.77 -8.31
CA PRO A 299 8.62 -26.98 -7.59
C PRO A 299 9.46 -26.11 -8.53
N PHE A 300 9.81 -26.62 -9.71
CA PHE A 300 10.61 -25.89 -10.70
C PHE A 300 9.81 -24.76 -11.36
N THR A 301 8.56 -25.03 -11.72
CA THR A 301 7.66 -24.02 -12.27
C THR A 301 7.41 -22.92 -11.23
N LEU A 302 7.17 -23.28 -9.97
CA LEU A 302 6.97 -22.33 -8.88
C LEU A 302 8.19 -21.44 -8.67
N ALA A 303 9.39 -22.02 -8.59
CA ALA A 303 10.63 -21.27 -8.47
C ALA A 303 10.83 -20.32 -9.66
N TYR A 304 10.61 -20.80 -10.89
CA TYR A 304 10.78 -20.03 -12.11
C TYR A 304 9.83 -18.83 -12.18
N PHE A 305 8.52 -19.04 -11.93
CA PHE A 305 7.52 -17.97 -11.97
C PHE A 305 7.55 -17.07 -10.73
N THR A 306 8.05 -17.56 -9.59
CA THR A 306 8.34 -16.68 -8.44
C THR A 306 9.39 -15.65 -8.82
N GLY A 307 10.45 -16.00 -9.53
CA GLY A 307 11.51 -15.06 -9.94
C GLY A 307 12.37 -14.61 -8.73
N SER A 308 13.02 -13.41 -8.78
CA SER A 308 12.98 -12.45 -9.90
C SER A 308 13.65 -13.01 -11.17
N LYS A 309 13.59 -12.24 -12.26
CA LYS A 309 14.31 -12.58 -13.50
C LYS A 309 15.82 -12.67 -13.22
N GLU A 310 16.35 -11.72 -12.49
CA GLU A 310 17.74 -11.58 -12.11
C GLU A 310 18.17 -12.77 -11.22
N HIS A 311 17.39 -13.07 -10.20
CA HIS A 311 17.60 -14.24 -9.34
C HIS A 311 17.63 -15.56 -10.15
N ASN A 312 16.67 -15.75 -11.07
CA ASN A 312 16.61 -16.92 -11.94
C ASN A 312 17.82 -17.04 -12.88
N ILE A 313 18.37 -15.91 -13.34
CA ILE A 313 19.61 -15.90 -14.15
C ILE A 313 20.78 -16.42 -13.31
N ARG A 314 20.92 -15.97 -12.06
CA ARG A 314 21.96 -16.44 -11.15
C ARG A 314 21.82 -17.94 -10.83
N MET A 315 20.61 -18.39 -10.49
CA MET A 315 20.33 -19.80 -10.22
C MET A 315 20.66 -20.70 -11.42
N ARG A 316 20.33 -20.27 -12.63
CA ARG A 316 20.67 -21.00 -13.86
C ARG A 316 22.18 -21.05 -14.09
N GLN A 317 22.92 -19.98 -13.79
CA GLN A 317 24.37 -19.98 -13.93
C GLN A 317 25.00 -20.99 -12.97
N ILE A 318 24.58 -21.02 -11.70
CA ILE A 318 25.05 -22.00 -10.73
C ILE A 318 24.74 -23.45 -11.17
N ALA A 319 23.56 -23.67 -11.74
CA ALA A 319 23.22 -24.97 -12.29
C ALA A 319 24.19 -25.38 -13.41
N ILE A 320 24.50 -24.49 -14.34
CA ILE A 320 25.47 -24.71 -15.42
C ILE A 320 26.86 -25.04 -14.86
N ASP A 321 27.32 -24.27 -13.89
CA ASP A 321 28.62 -24.48 -13.24
C ASP A 321 28.72 -25.84 -12.54
N ASN A 322 27.58 -26.40 -12.11
CA ASN A 322 27.43 -27.73 -11.54
C ASN A 322 27.11 -28.85 -12.59
N GLY A 323 27.20 -28.56 -13.90
CA GLY A 323 26.88 -29.50 -14.96
C GLY A 323 25.40 -29.85 -15.07
N LEU A 324 24.53 -28.96 -14.64
CA LEU A 324 23.08 -29.10 -14.65
C LEU A 324 22.43 -28.01 -15.53
N ARG A 325 21.20 -28.24 -15.96
CA ARG A 325 20.36 -27.27 -16.67
C ARG A 325 19.08 -27.04 -15.88
N LEU A 326 18.86 -25.82 -15.40
CA LEU A 326 17.67 -25.42 -14.64
C LEU A 326 16.71 -24.62 -15.55
N ASN A 327 15.44 -25.02 -15.58
CA ASN A 327 14.35 -24.28 -16.23
C ASN A 327 13.02 -24.56 -15.50
N GLU A 328 11.90 -24.04 -16.03
CA GLU A 328 10.56 -24.22 -15.47
C GLU A 328 10.06 -25.67 -15.44
N PHE A 329 10.71 -26.60 -16.15
CA PHE A 329 10.31 -27.99 -16.24
C PHE A 329 11.18 -28.91 -15.38
N GLY A 330 12.37 -28.47 -14.95
CA GLY A 330 13.23 -29.34 -14.15
C GLY A 330 14.66 -28.83 -13.95
N LEU A 331 15.38 -29.60 -13.15
CA LEU A 331 16.84 -29.53 -12.94
C LEU A 331 17.46 -30.80 -13.57
N ILE A 332 18.10 -30.65 -14.73
CA ILE A 332 18.43 -31.75 -15.62
C ILE A 332 19.94 -31.86 -15.76
N PRO A 333 20.58 -33.07 -15.55
CA PRO A 333 21.97 -33.26 -15.87
C PRO A 333 22.26 -32.96 -17.33
N GLU A 334 23.23 -32.10 -17.63
CA GLU A 334 23.57 -31.64 -18.99
C GLU A 334 23.84 -32.80 -19.94
N GLN A 335 24.49 -33.85 -19.43
CA GLN A 335 24.82 -35.07 -20.19
C GLN A 335 23.58 -35.86 -20.64
N LEU A 336 22.48 -35.79 -19.88
CA LEU A 336 21.22 -36.47 -20.18
C LEU A 336 20.27 -35.59 -21.00
N ALA A 337 20.38 -34.28 -20.87
CA ALA A 337 19.56 -33.34 -21.63
C ALA A 337 19.87 -33.41 -23.14
N GLY A 338 21.14 -33.47 -23.51
CA GLY A 338 21.56 -33.53 -24.93
C GLY A 338 20.92 -32.39 -25.73
N ASP A 339 20.33 -32.72 -26.88
CA ASP A 339 19.60 -31.79 -27.74
C ASP A 339 18.12 -31.59 -27.33
N LEU A 340 17.63 -32.31 -26.32
CA LEU A 340 16.24 -32.18 -25.83
C LEU A 340 16.01 -30.81 -25.19
N LYS A 341 14.83 -30.23 -25.44
CA LYS A 341 14.45 -28.92 -24.94
C LYS A 341 13.08 -28.95 -24.23
N GLY A 342 12.89 -27.99 -23.36
CA GLY A 342 11.62 -27.82 -22.68
C GLY A 342 11.16 -29.06 -21.92
N ILE A 343 9.89 -29.41 -22.07
CA ILE A 343 9.26 -30.53 -21.36
C ILE A 343 9.83 -31.90 -21.78
N ASP A 344 10.33 -32.02 -23.01
CA ASP A 344 10.91 -33.29 -23.48
C ASP A 344 12.18 -33.68 -22.71
N ALA A 345 12.94 -32.68 -22.26
CA ALA A 345 14.10 -32.90 -21.41
C ALA A 345 13.72 -33.20 -19.94
N ALA A 346 12.52 -32.85 -19.51
CA ALA A 346 12.05 -33.02 -18.13
C ALA A 346 11.97 -34.47 -17.67
N ILE A 347 11.91 -35.43 -18.61
CA ILE A 347 11.97 -36.87 -18.29
C ILE A 347 13.26 -37.27 -17.55
N HIS A 348 14.31 -36.46 -17.64
CA HIS A 348 15.60 -36.64 -17.00
C HIS A 348 15.79 -35.71 -15.79
N THR A 349 14.73 -35.03 -15.33
CA THR A 349 14.84 -34.11 -14.18
C THR A 349 15.19 -34.86 -12.92
N LEU A 350 16.03 -34.24 -12.08
CA LEU A 350 16.24 -34.70 -10.72
C LEU A 350 14.94 -34.55 -9.93
N SER A 351 14.65 -35.50 -9.04
CA SER A 351 13.43 -35.45 -8.21
C SER A 351 13.55 -34.35 -7.15
N CYS A 352 12.59 -33.42 -7.14
CA CYS A 352 12.46 -32.40 -6.12
C CYS A 352 11.00 -32.37 -5.66
N GLU A 353 10.76 -32.38 -4.36
CA GLU A 353 9.43 -32.27 -3.75
C GLU A 353 9.07 -30.81 -3.43
N SER A 354 10.10 -29.98 -3.27
CA SER A 354 10.00 -28.58 -2.88
C SER A 354 11.02 -27.69 -3.61
N GLU A 355 10.85 -26.37 -3.54
CA GLU A 355 11.87 -25.43 -3.97
C GLU A 355 13.18 -25.57 -3.17
N ALA A 356 13.09 -25.90 -1.86
CA ALA A 356 14.27 -26.09 -1.01
C ALA A 356 15.20 -27.19 -1.53
N ASP A 357 14.64 -28.23 -2.14
CA ASP A 357 15.46 -29.31 -2.74
C ASP A 357 16.27 -28.78 -3.94
N ILE A 358 15.71 -27.87 -4.74
CA ILE A 358 16.42 -27.24 -5.87
C ILE A 358 17.64 -26.48 -5.34
N TYR A 359 17.47 -25.66 -4.30
CA TYR A 359 18.59 -24.94 -3.68
C TYR A 359 19.64 -25.89 -3.10
N SER A 360 19.19 -26.90 -2.35
CA SER A 360 20.08 -27.90 -1.74
C SER A 360 20.92 -28.66 -2.79
N MET A 361 20.30 -29.04 -3.92
CA MET A 361 21.03 -29.73 -5.02
C MET A 361 22.05 -28.80 -5.71
N LEU A 362 21.86 -27.49 -5.62
CA LEU A 362 22.81 -26.50 -6.11
C LEU A 362 23.83 -26.06 -5.04
N GLY A 363 23.80 -26.65 -3.85
CA GLY A 363 24.70 -26.31 -2.74
C GLY A 363 24.38 -24.99 -2.05
N LEU A 364 23.11 -24.58 -2.10
CA LEU A 364 22.62 -23.33 -1.54
C LEU A 364 21.65 -23.57 -0.39
N GLN A 365 21.67 -22.70 0.62
CA GLN A 365 20.57 -22.54 1.57
C GLN A 365 19.33 -22.04 0.81
N TRP A 366 18.14 -22.51 1.24
CA TRP A 366 16.90 -22.01 0.66
C TRP A 366 16.72 -20.52 0.91
N VAL A 367 16.34 -19.79 -0.16
CA VAL A 367 16.08 -18.35 -0.12
C VAL A 367 14.57 -18.13 -0.14
N THR A 368 14.06 -17.40 0.85
CA THR A 368 12.64 -17.04 0.89
C THR A 368 12.26 -16.17 -0.32
N PRO A 369 11.02 -16.24 -0.82
CA PRO A 369 10.60 -15.48 -1.99
C PRO A 369 10.87 -13.97 -1.88
N GLU A 370 10.69 -13.38 -0.69
CA GLU A 370 10.87 -11.95 -0.43
C GLU A 370 12.28 -11.46 -0.75
N LEU A 371 13.29 -12.30 -0.55
CA LEU A 371 14.70 -11.97 -0.77
C LEU A 371 15.18 -12.17 -2.21
N ARG A 372 14.40 -12.78 -3.10
CA ARG A 372 14.81 -13.17 -4.46
C ARG A 372 14.82 -11.98 -5.43
N GLU A 373 15.67 -10.97 -5.18
CA GLU A 373 15.75 -9.73 -5.98
C GLU A 373 17.18 -9.46 -6.50
N ASP A 374 18.10 -10.44 -6.40
CA ASP A 374 19.54 -10.32 -6.75
C ASP A 374 20.25 -9.19 -5.98
N MET A 375 20.02 -9.17 -4.65
CA MET A 375 20.59 -8.19 -3.72
C MET A 375 21.57 -8.84 -2.71
N GLY A 376 22.26 -9.91 -3.14
CA GLY A 376 23.25 -10.64 -2.35
C GLY A 376 22.74 -11.93 -1.70
N GLU A 377 21.48 -12.33 -1.97
CA GLU A 377 20.89 -13.54 -1.39
C GLU A 377 21.56 -14.83 -1.89
N ILE A 378 22.09 -14.85 -3.10
CA ILE A 378 22.81 -16.00 -3.63
C ILE A 378 24.14 -16.20 -2.91
N GLU A 379 24.90 -15.12 -2.69
CA GLU A 379 26.15 -15.14 -1.94
C GLU A 379 25.91 -15.58 -0.50
N ALA A 380 24.89 -15.02 0.15
CA ALA A 380 24.50 -15.40 1.50
C ALA A 380 24.10 -16.89 1.57
N ALA A 381 23.26 -17.35 0.64
CA ALA A 381 22.82 -18.75 0.58
C ALA A 381 24.00 -19.73 0.39
N SER A 382 25.05 -19.33 -0.33
CA SER A 382 26.24 -20.18 -0.56
C SER A 382 27.08 -20.45 0.69
N ILE A 383 26.93 -19.61 1.72
CA ILE A 383 27.63 -19.73 3.01
C ILE A 383 26.69 -20.00 4.19
N ASN A 384 25.45 -20.38 3.92
CA ASN A 384 24.38 -20.54 4.92
C ASN A 384 24.12 -19.25 5.75
N GLY A 385 24.19 -18.10 5.10
CA GLY A 385 24.07 -16.78 5.71
C GLY A 385 22.71 -16.09 5.51
N ILE A 386 21.68 -16.80 5.03
CA ILE A 386 20.32 -16.24 4.99
C ILE A 386 19.81 -16.11 6.44
N PRO A 387 19.40 -14.89 6.87
CA PRO A 387 18.96 -14.68 8.24
C PRO A 387 17.57 -15.29 8.54
N ASP A 388 17.31 -15.53 9.82
CA ASP A 388 15.96 -15.75 10.33
C ASP A 388 15.22 -14.40 10.30
N LEU A 389 14.33 -14.26 9.33
CA LEU A 389 13.60 -13.01 9.11
C LEU A 389 12.50 -12.82 10.15
N ILE A 390 12.18 -11.54 10.43
CA ILE A 390 11.03 -11.18 11.26
C ILE A 390 9.72 -11.79 10.74
N GLU A 391 8.82 -12.18 11.65
CA GLU A 391 7.48 -12.69 11.36
C GLU A 391 6.41 -11.78 12.00
N SER A 392 5.18 -11.79 11.45
CA SER A 392 4.11 -10.90 11.90
C SER A 392 3.66 -11.15 13.34
N ASP A 393 3.75 -12.38 13.82
CA ASP A 393 3.41 -12.77 15.19
C ASP A 393 4.45 -12.32 16.24
N MET A 394 5.61 -11.82 15.80
CA MET A 394 6.63 -11.23 16.66
C MET A 394 6.34 -9.76 17.00
N ILE A 395 5.39 -9.12 16.32
CA ILE A 395 5.01 -7.71 16.57
C ILE A 395 4.18 -7.62 17.85
N ARG A 396 4.60 -6.78 18.78
CA ARG A 396 3.97 -6.57 20.09
C ARG A 396 3.23 -5.24 20.21
N GLY A 397 3.30 -4.37 19.21
CA GLY A 397 2.62 -3.09 19.16
C GLY A 397 3.14 -2.18 18.06
N ALA A 398 2.58 -0.97 17.96
CA ALA A 398 2.99 0.05 17.01
C ALA A 398 2.97 1.43 17.66
N LEU A 399 3.78 2.37 17.16
CA LEU A 399 4.00 3.68 17.79
C LEU A 399 3.41 4.87 17.01
N HIS A 400 2.92 4.68 15.80
CA HIS A 400 2.40 5.73 14.93
C HIS A 400 0.94 5.43 14.56
N ASN A 401 0.02 6.05 15.31
CA ASN A 401 -1.43 5.92 15.11
C ASN A 401 -2.14 7.20 15.52
N HIS A 402 -3.26 7.48 14.90
CA HIS A 402 -4.05 8.70 15.06
C HIS A 402 -5.44 8.41 15.62
N THR A 403 -6.01 9.40 16.31
CA THR A 403 -7.37 9.32 16.85
C THR A 403 -8.20 10.51 16.39
N VAL A 404 -9.44 10.61 16.88
CA VAL A 404 -10.32 11.77 16.65
C VAL A 404 -9.77 13.10 17.19
N ALA A 405 -8.65 13.09 17.89
CA ALA A 405 -7.99 14.31 18.35
C ALA A 405 -7.32 15.06 17.19
N SER A 406 -6.84 14.38 16.16
CA SER A 406 -6.36 15.00 14.91
C SER A 406 -7.25 14.63 13.71
N ASP A 407 -6.91 13.64 12.94
CA ASP A 407 -7.60 13.24 11.72
C ASP A 407 -7.98 11.75 11.65
N GLY A 408 -7.75 11.00 12.73
CA GLY A 408 -8.28 9.66 12.88
C GLY A 408 -9.80 9.64 13.07
N SER A 409 -10.39 8.47 12.97
CA SER A 409 -11.85 8.26 13.05
C SER A 409 -12.30 7.58 14.35
N CYS A 410 -11.38 7.11 15.18
CA CYS A 410 -11.66 6.33 16.39
C CYS A 410 -11.10 7.03 17.63
N THR A 411 -11.69 6.75 18.80
CA THR A 411 -11.24 7.23 20.10
C THR A 411 -10.01 6.46 20.60
N LEU A 412 -9.36 6.96 21.67
CA LEU A 412 -8.26 6.27 22.34
C LEU A 412 -8.65 4.85 22.77
N GLU A 413 -9.84 4.70 23.38
CA GLU A 413 -10.34 3.42 23.88
C GLU A 413 -10.67 2.43 22.76
N GLU A 414 -11.24 2.90 21.65
CA GLU A 414 -11.52 2.06 20.48
C GLU A 414 -10.23 1.53 19.87
N MET A 415 -9.23 2.39 19.66
CA MET A 415 -7.91 2.01 19.14
C MET A 415 -7.20 1.03 20.09
N ALA A 416 -7.24 1.28 21.40
CA ALA A 416 -6.66 0.39 22.42
C ALA A 416 -7.34 -0.98 22.42
N SER A 417 -8.67 -1.01 22.38
CA SER A 417 -9.44 -2.26 22.37
C SER A 417 -9.11 -3.12 21.14
N ALA A 418 -8.95 -2.49 19.99
CA ALA A 418 -8.56 -3.17 18.77
C ALA A 418 -7.11 -3.71 18.85
N ALA A 419 -6.17 -2.93 19.41
CA ALA A 419 -4.78 -3.37 19.60
C ALA A 419 -4.69 -4.56 20.58
N ILE A 420 -5.46 -4.54 21.68
CA ILE A 420 -5.59 -5.68 22.61
C ILE A 420 -6.18 -6.89 21.88
N GLY A 421 -7.19 -6.69 21.02
CA GLY A 421 -7.79 -7.76 20.19
C GLY A 421 -6.80 -8.39 19.22
N LEU A 422 -5.78 -7.64 18.76
CA LEU A 422 -4.67 -8.14 17.95
C LEU A 422 -3.61 -8.90 18.79
N GLY A 423 -3.73 -8.92 20.11
CA GLY A 423 -2.76 -9.52 21.02
C GLY A 423 -1.54 -8.64 21.28
N TRP A 424 -1.62 -7.32 21.00
CA TRP A 424 -0.53 -6.40 21.24
C TRP A 424 -0.39 -6.06 22.72
N GLU A 425 0.84 -5.77 23.14
CA GLU A 425 1.17 -5.37 24.51
C GLU A 425 1.13 -3.84 24.68
N TYR A 426 1.19 -3.09 23.59
CA TYR A 426 1.16 -1.63 23.62
C TYR A 426 0.63 -1.00 22.34
N LEU A 427 0.25 0.28 22.45
CA LEU A 427 -0.09 1.15 21.33
C LEU A 427 0.45 2.56 21.60
N GLY A 428 1.21 3.11 20.65
CA GLY A 428 1.61 4.52 20.64
C GLY A 428 0.61 5.35 19.84
N ILE A 429 0.17 6.46 20.42
CA ILE A 429 -0.61 7.48 19.74
C ILE A 429 0.32 8.62 19.35
N ALA A 430 0.23 9.09 18.11
CA ALA A 430 1.12 10.09 17.54
C ALA A 430 0.34 11.13 16.73
N GLU A 431 -0.45 11.95 17.41
CA GLU A 431 -1.26 12.97 16.76
C GLU A 431 -0.42 14.01 16.03
N HIS A 432 -0.96 14.59 14.97
CA HIS A 432 -0.31 15.64 14.20
C HIS A 432 -0.06 16.91 15.02
N SER A 433 1.06 17.57 14.73
CA SER A 433 1.37 18.90 15.25
C SER A 433 0.65 20.02 14.44
N PRO A 434 0.49 21.24 15.01
CA PRO A 434 -0.33 22.30 14.43
C PRO A 434 0.09 22.81 13.04
N ALA A 435 1.34 22.60 12.60
CA ALA A 435 1.79 23.04 11.27
C ALA A 435 1.07 22.32 10.13
N LEU A 436 0.55 21.11 10.37
CA LEU A 436 -0.23 20.41 9.36
C LEU A 436 -1.54 21.11 9.08
N ASN A 437 -1.68 21.54 7.83
CA ASN A 437 -2.82 22.33 7.37
C ASN A 437 -3.45 21.70 6.14
N ILE A 438 -4.70 21.28 6.25
CA ILE A 438 -5.48 20.71 5.15
C ILE A 438 -6.62 21.66 4.80
N GLY A 439 -6.59 22.18 3.56
CA GLY A 439 -7.63 23.09 3.07
C GLY A 439 -7.74 24.42 3.79
N GLY A 440 -6.66 24.89 4.43
CA GLY A 440 -6.62 26.15 5.18
C GLY A 440 -7.03 26.04 6.64
N ARG A 441 -7.17 24.82 7.17
CA ARG A 441 -7.46 24.54 8.58
C ARG A 441 -6.39 23.63 9.14
N SER A 442 -5.82 23.99 10.31
CA SER A 442 -4.96 23.07 11.08
C SER A 442 -5.80 21.88 11.56
N ILE A 443 -5.25 20.70 11.42
CA ILE A 443 -5.82 19.45 11.97
C ILE A 443 -4.98 18.92 13.14
N GLY A 444 -3.85 19.56 13.43
CA GLY A 444 -2.98 19.17 14.54
C GLY A 444 -3.49 19.63 15.89
N VAL A 445 -3.03 18.96 16.93
CA VAL A 445 -3.42 19.14 18.32
C VAL A 445 -2.70 20.35 18.93
N ASP A 446 -3.40 21.25 19.62
CA ASP A 446 -2.73 22.36 20.26
C ASP A 446 -2.03 21.96 21.59
N PRO A 447 -1.05 22.76 22.09
CA PRO A 447 -0.29 22.40 23.29
C PRO A 447 -1.12 22.16 24.57
N VAL A 448 -2.32 22.73 24.68
CA VAL A 448 -3.20 22.51 25.83
C VAL A 448 -3.87 21.14 25.70
N GLU A 449 -4.35 20.81 24.52
CA GLU A 449 -4.96 19.52 24.21
C GLU A 449 -3.95 18.36 24.33
N VAL A 450 -2.66 18.59 24.00
CA VAL A 450 -1.56 17.63 24.23
C VAL A 450 -1.51 17.21 25.70
N SER A 451 -1.52 18.18 26.62
CA SER A 451 -1.47 17.88 28.07
C SER A 451 -2.71 17.11 28.53
N ILE A 452 -3.89 17.45 28.02
CA ILE A 452 -5.15 16.77 28.32
C ILE A 452 -5.10 15.31 27.84
N GLN A 453 -4.65 15.08 26.60
CA GLN A 453 -4.52 13.72 26.05
C GLN A 453 -3.52 12.89 26.85
N GLY A 454 -2.39 13.48 27.27
CA GLY A 454 -1.41 12.82 28.13
C GLY A 454 -2.01 12.37 29.47
N ASP A 455 -2.87 13.22 30.09
CA ASP A 455 -3.59 12.87 31.32
C ASP A 455 -4.59 11.72 31.07
N MET A 456 -5.31 11.73 29.95
CA MET A 456 -6.24 10.66 29.58
C MET A 456 -5.52 9.33 29.39
N ILE A 457 -4.40 9.31 28.64
CA ILE A 457 -3.59 8.11 28.42
C ILE A 457 -3.06 7.56 29.76
N ARG A 458 -2.59 8.44 30.65
CA ARG A 458 -2.11 8.03 31.97
C ARG A 458 -3.22 7.37 32.79
N ALA A 459 -4.41 7.96 32.82
CA ALA A 459 -5.57 7.40 33.50
C ALA A 459 -6.02 6.04 32.95
N LEU A 460 -5.92 5.87 31.60
CA LEU A 460 -6.18 4.57 30.94
C LEU A 460 -5.16 3.52 31.35
N ASN A 461 -3.86 3.86 31.35
CA ASN A 461 -2.79 2.96 31.75
C ASN A 461 -2.92 2.54 33.23
N GLU A 462 -3.28 3.47 34.15
CA GLU A 462 -3.57 3.15 35.54
C GLU A 462 -4.74 2.17 35.66
N ARG A 463 -5.82 2.37 34.92
CA ARG A 463 -6.98 1.46 34.91
C ARG A 463 -6.59 0.04 34.45
N TRP A 464 -5.85 -0.09 33.34
CA TRP A 464 -5.41 -1.40 32.83
C TRP A 464 -4.47 -2.11 33.82
N ALA A 465 -3.58 -1.37 34.47
CA ALA A 465 -2.72 -1.92 35.52
C ALA A 465 -3.53 -2.46 36.72
N ASP A 466 -4.58 -1.75 37.16
CA ASP A 466 -5.50 -2.17 38.21
C ASP A 466 -6.32 -3.42 37.81
N GLU A 467 -6.66 -3.54 36.55
CA GLU A 467 -7.36 -4.71 35.97
C GLU A 467 -6.41 -5.89 35.68
N ASN A 468 -5.12 -5.74 36.01
CA ASN A 468 -4.05 -6.71 35.73
C ASN A 468 -3.87 -7.04 34.24
N GLU A 469 -4.23 -6.09 33.37
CA GLU A 469 -3.98 -6.13 31.93
C GLU A 469 -2.55 -5.66 31.66
N LYS A 470 -1.81 -6.40 30.82
CA LYS A 470 -0.42 -6.04 30.48
C LYS A 470 -0.30 -4.96 29.41
N PHE A 471 -1.41 -4.52 28.85
CA PHE A 471 -1.44 -3.51 27.81
C PHE A 471 -1.12 -2.12 28.35
N ARG A 472 -0.38 -1.32 27.57
CA ARG A 472 -0.13 0.10 27.85
C ARG A 472 -0.19 0.95 26.60
N MET A 473 -0.52 2.23 26.78
CA MET A 473 -0.52 3.21 25.71
C MET A 473 0.64 4.19 25.90
N PHE A 474 1.39 4.47 24.83
CA PHE A 474 2.44 5.48 24.80
C PHE A 474 1.89 6.78 24.21
N HIS A 475 2.14 7.89 24.91
CA HIS A 475 1.81 9.23 24.44
C HIS A 475 2.93 9.75 23.55
N GLY A 476 2.71 9.85 22.27
CA GLY A 476 3.64 10.38 21.26
C GLY A 476 3.02 11.50 20.43
N THR A 477 3.78 11.99 19.48
CA THR A 477 3.32 12.97 18.48
C THR A 477 3.97 12.72 17.14
N GLU A 478 3.23 12.95 16.05
CA GLU A 478 3.79 13.16 14.73
C GLU A 478 4.02 14.66 14.52
N CYS A 479 5.26 15.08 14.72
CA CYS A 479 5.67 16.48 14.69
C CYS A 479 6.25 16.85 13.32
N ASP A 480 5.69 17.88 12.68
CA ASP A 480 6.19 18.37 11.39
C ASP A 480 7.64 18.83 11.49
N ILE A 481 8.46 18.37 10.53
CA ILE A 481 9.78 18.91 10.25
C ILE A 481 9.59 20.11 9.32
N LEU A 482 9.93 21.30 9.81
CA LEU A 482 9.82 22.52 9.05
C LEU A 482 11.00 22.69 8.06
N PRO A 483 10.86 23.45 6.98
CA PRO A 483 11.92 23.63 5.98
C PRO A 483 13.28 24.15 6.51
N ASN A 484 13.30 24.72 7.72
CA ASN A 484 14.54 25.17 8.40
C ASN A 484 15.15 24.10 9.32
N GLY A 485 14.62 22.88 9.29
CA GLY A 485 15.04 21.74 10.12
C GLY A 485 14.65 21.83 11.59
N LYS A 486 13.69 22.71 11.94
CA LYS A 486 13.11 22.74 13.29
C LYS A 486 11.87 21.86 13.33
N LEU A 487 11.59 21.29 14.48
CA LEU A 487 10.31 20.65 14.79
C LEU A 487 9.25 21.70 15.14
N ASP A 488 8.01 21.46 14.78
CA ASP A 488 6.90 22.41 14.90
C ASP A 488 6.60 22.76 16.37
N TYR A 489 6.46 21.76 17.26
CA TYR A 489 6.28 22.01 18.69
C TYR A 489 7.52 22.59 19.36
N SER A 490 7.31 23.42 20.41
CA SER A 490 8.41 23.86 21.27
C SER A 490 9.02 22.69 22.07
N PRO A 491 10.27 22.81 22.51
CA PRO A 491 10.90 21.78 23.36
C PRO A 491 10.09 21.42 24.61
N ASP A 492 9.45 22.40 25.25
CA ASP A 492 8.64 22.20 26.46
C ASP A 492 7.40 21.32 26.18
N VAL A 493 6.82 21.40 24.99
CA VAL A 493 5.71 20.55 24.56
C VAL A 493 6.24 19.16 24.24
N ARG A 494 7.32 19.08 23.43
CA ARG A 494 7.89 17.80 23.02
C ARG A 494 8.38 16.93 24.18
N ASN A 495 8.85 17.53 25.26
CA ASN A 495 9.26 16.83 26.48
C ASN A 495 8.09 16.18 27.26
N GLN A 496 6.85 16.37 26.84
CA GLN A 496 5.68 15.71 27.45
C GLN A 496 5.41 14.35 26.81
N PHE A 497 6.03 14.03 25.68
CA PHE A 497 5.83 12.80 24.94
C PHE A 497 6.88 11.74 25.28
N HIS A 498 6.49 10.47 25.23
CA HIS A 498 7.42 9.33 25.32
C HIS A 498 8.24 9.19 24.01
N HIS A 499 7.64 9.57 22.87
CA HIS A 499 8.33 9.54 21.58
C HIS A 499 7.83 10.65 20.66
N VAL A 500 8.74 11.17 19.84
CA VAL A 500 8.46 12.19 18.83
C VAL A 500 8.81 11.63 17.46
N ILE A 501 7.80 11.47 16.61
CA ILE A 501 7.96 11.08 15.21
C ILE A 501 8.10 12.38 14.41
N GLY A 502 9.26 12.59 13.80
CA GLY A 502 9.46 13.74 12.91
C GLY A 502 9.09 13.38 11.49
N SER A 503 8.16 14.11 10.89
CA SER A 503 7.63 13.84 9.56
C SER A 503 7.56 15.09 8.68
N VAL A 504 7.53 14.90 7.36
CA VAL A 504 7.38 15.97 6.38
C VAL A 504 6.03 15.84 5.67
N HIS A 505 5.11 16.78 5.94
CA HIS A 505 3.79 16.81 5.29
C HIS A 505 3.67 17.85 4.18
N ALA A 506 4.36 18.98 4.28
CA ALA A 506 4.33 20.04 3.27
C ALA A 506 5.13 19.68 1.99
N ILE A 507 4.94 18.48 1.46
CA ILE A 507 5.73 17.86 0.39
C ILE A 507 5.92 18.78 -0.82
N GLY A 508 4.92 19.59 -1.18
CA GLY A 508 5.01 20.51 -2.33
C GLY A 508 6.13 21.53 -2.21
N SER A 509 6.42 22.03 -1.01
CA SER A 509 7.54 22.94 -0.75
C SER A 509 8.88 22.21 -0.75
N TRP A 510 8.96 21.03 -0.16
CA TRP A 510 10.17 20.20 -0.10
C TRP A 510 10.59 19.69 -1.48
N ARG A 511 9.66 19.33 -2.34
CA ARG A 511 9.98 18.88 -3.71
C ARG A 511 10.57 19.98 -4.61
N SER A 512 10.38 21.23 -4.27
CA SER A 512 10.93 22.37 -5.04
C SER A 512 12.31 22.82 -4.57
N ARG A 513 12.85 22.22 -3.49
CA ARG A 513 14.15 22.52 -2.91
C ARG A 513 15.22 21.59 -3.48
N ASP A 514 16.46 21.99 -3.28
CA ASP A 514 17.64 21.18 -3.55
C ASP A 514 17.68 19.95 -2.62
N GLU A 515 18.22 18.83 -3.08
CA GLU A 515 18.38 17.59 -2.33
C GLU A 515 19.21 17.80 -1.06
N GLN A 516 20.31 18.54 -1.17
CA GLN A 516 21.17 18.80 -0.01
C GLN A 516 20.49 19.69 1.02
N ASP A 517 19.75 20.74 0.59
CA ASP A 517 18.97 21.59 1.51
C ASP A 517 17.91 20.81 2.29
N ASN A 518 17.29 19.81 1.65
CA ASN A 518 16.35 18.93 2.30
C ASN A 518 17.03 17.97 3.28
N THR A 519 18.14 17.36 2.84
CA THR A 519 18.93 16.44 3.64
C THR A 519 19.46 17.13 4.91
N ASP A 520 20.03 18.33 4.77
CA ASP A 520 20.52 19.12 5.91
C ASP A 520 19.39 19.49 6.89
N ALA A 521 18.20 19.79 6.38
CA ALA A 521 17.06 20.09 7.22
C ALA A 521 16.57 18.86 8.02
N ILE A 522 16.53 17.68 7.40
CA ILE A 522 16.18 16.42 8.11
C ILE A 522 17.26 16.09 9.14
N ILE A 523 18.54 16.13 8.77
CA ILE A 523 19.66 15.89 9.70
C ILE A 523 19.56 16.80 10.93
N LYS A 524 19.31 18.08 10.72
CA LYS A 524 19.14 19.03 11.82
C LYS A 524 17.95 18.71 12.72
N ALA A 525 16.85 18.19 12.17
CA ALA A 525 15.72 17.73 12.98
C ALA A 525 16.07 16.47 13.78
N VAL A 526 16.76 15.52 13.15
CA VAL A 526 17.22 14.28 13.80
C VAL A 526 18.20 14.57 14.96
N GLU A 527 19.01 15.64 14.88
CA GLU A 527 19.93 16.08 15.93
C GLU A 527 19.21 16.68 17.17
N ASP A 528 17.91 17.00 17.07
CA ASP A 528 17.15 17.47 18.23
C ASP A 528 17.06 16.33 19.28
N PRO A 529 17.36 16.59 20.56
CA PRO A 529 17.37 15.54 21.59
C PRO A 529 16.02 14.90 21.82
N THR A 530 14.91 15.58 21.56
CA THR A 530 13.55 15.06 21.72
C THR A 530 13.08 14.22 20.54
N PHE A 531 13.76 14.30 19.39
CA PHE A 531 13.41 13.51 18.20
C PHE A 531 13.70 12.03 18.43
N THR A 532 12.75 11.14 18.13
CA THR A 532 12.91 9.70 18.36
C THR A 532 12.88 8.89 17.05
N ILE A 533 11.90 9.14 16.19
CA ILE A 533 11.62 8.33 15.00
C ILE A 533 11.52 9.24 13.78
N LEU A 534 12.17 8.88 12.68
CA LEU A 534 11.94 9.51 11.38
C LEU A 534 10.76 8.82 10.69
N GLY A 535 9.61 9.49 10.64
CA GLY A 535 8.35 8.98 10.10
C GLY A 535 8.29 9.08 8.58
N HIS A 536 7.71 8.06 7.89
CA HIS A 536 7.59 7.95 6.42
C HIS A 536 8.62 8.78 5.64
N PRO A 537 9.91 8.39 5.72
CA PRO A 537 11.10 9.25 5.53
C PRO A 537 11.14 9.99 4.20
N THR A 538 10.61 9.40 3.12
CA THR A 538 10.65 10.00 1.79
C THR A 538 9.36 10.76 1.44
N GLY A 539 8.29 10.55 2.21
CA GLY A 539 6.96 11.09 1.92
C GLY A 539 6.37 10.60 0.61
N ARG A 540 6.83 9.45 0.08
CA ARG A 540 6.26 8.84 -1.14
C ARG A 540 4.82 8.39 -0.91
N ILE A 541 4.03 8.38 -1.99
CA ILE A 541 2.75 7.69 -2.06
C ILE A 541 2.77 6.83 -3.32
N LEU A 542 2.70 5.53 -3.14
CA LEU A 542 2.77 4.55 -4.22
C LEU A 542 1.72 4.84 -5.31
N GLN A 543 2.13 4.79 -6.56
CA GLN A 543 1.33 5.07 -7.75
C GLN A 543 0.82 6.53 -7.89
N ALA A 544 0.99 7.37 -6.88
CA ALA A 544 0.49 8.74 -6.88
C ALA A 544 1.61 9.78 -6.82
N ARG A 545 2.69 9.53 -6.06
CA ARG A 545 3.71 10.54 -5.81
C ARG A 545 5.05 9.91 -5.42
N ASP A 546 6.12 10.22 -6.15
CA ASP A 546 7.48 9.90 -5.71
C ASP A 546 7.84 10.72 -4.46
N GLY A 547 8.81 10.27 -3.69
CA GLY A 547 9.36 11.00 -2.54
C GLY A 547 9.92 12.37 -2.92
N PHE A 548 10.14 13.22 -1.93
CA PHE A 548 10.88 14.45 -2.14
C PHE A 548 12.39 14.15 -2.20
N PRO A 549 13.21 14.99 -2.89
CA PRO A 549 14.63 14.73 -3.07
C PRO A 549 15.36 14.84 -1.73
N ILE A 550 15.98 13.74 -1.28
CA ILE A 550 16.82 13.64 -0.08
C ILE A 550 17.86 12.53 -0.26
N ASP A 551 19.04 12.71 0.35
CA ASP A 551 20.04 11.66 0.51
C ASP A 551 19.76 10.85 1.80
N MET A 552 18.99 9.76 1.65
CA MET A 552 18.64 8.87 2.76
C MET A 552 19.86 8.16 3.37
N ILE A 553 20.91 7.92 2.58
CA ILE A 553 22.13 7.26 3.11
C ILE A 553 22.82 8.20 4.09
N GLN A 554 23.01 9.47 3.74
CA GLN A 554 23.60 10.47 4.61
C GLN A 554 22.80 10.66 5.91
N ILE A 555 21.45 10.63 5.83
CA ILE A 555 20.57 10.72 7.00
C ILE A 555 20.76 9.50 7.91
N ILE A 556 20.75 8.29 7.34
CA ILE A 556 20.92 7.03 8.08
C ILE A 556 22.29 6.99 8.76
N GLU A 557 23.37 7.36 8.06
CA GLU A 557 24.72 7.44 8.62
C GLU A 557 24.76 8.39 9.82
N ARG A 558 24.13 9.57 9.70
CA ARG A 558 24.07 10.54 10.81
C ARG A 558 23.27 10.00 12.01
N MET A 559 22.15 9.32 11.77
CA MET A 559 21.39 8.66 12.84
C MET A 559 22.23 7.59 13.55
N GLY A 560 22.98 6.79 12.80
CA GLY A 560 23.90 5.78 13.35
C GLY A 560 25.00 6.39 14.23
N GLU A 561 25.57 7.52 13.81
CA GLU A 561 26.55 8.28 14.62
C GLU A 561 25.95 8.74 15.96
N ILE A 562 24.69 9.22 15.94
CA ILE A 562 23.99 9.66 17.14
C ILE A 562 23.71 8.47 18.06
N ASN A 563 23.23 7.35 17.50
CA ASN A 563 22.95 6.12 18.25
C ASN A 563 24.20 5.56 18.94
N SER A 564 25.37 5.67 18.28
CA SER A 564 26.64 5.23 18.86
C SER A 564 27.04 6.01 20.12
N ASN A 565 26.45 7.18 20.35
CA ASN A 565 26.65 8.02 21.54
C ASN A 565 25.57 7.81 22.63
N GLY A 566 24.68 6.81 22.44
CA GLY A 566 23.68 6.41 23.43
C GLY A 566 22.34 7.14 23.34
N THR A 567 22.07 7.87 22.24
CA THR A 567 20.77 8.52 22.02
C THR A 567 20.00 7.79 20.92
N LEU A 568 18.81 7.26 21.26
CA LEU A 568 18.00 6.51 20.30
C LEU A 568 17.50 7.40 19.16
N LYS A 569 17.81 7.00 17.94
CA LYS A 569 17.19 7.48 16.70
C LYS A 569 16.78 6.27 15.86
N ALA A 570 15.50 6.10 15.62
CA ALA A 570 14.93 5.02 14.83
C ALA A 570 14.35 5.56 13.51
N ILE A 571 14.22 4.68 12.52
CA ILE A 571 13.61 5.02 11.24
C ILE A 571 12.37 4.15 11.01
N GLU A 572 11.31 4.75 10.53
CA GLU A 572 10.04 4.09 10.29
C GLU A 572 10.03 3.32 8.96
N ILE A 573 9.50 2.10 9.00
CA ILE A 573 8.80 1.50 7.87
C ILE A 573 7.33 1.80 8.08
N ASN A 574 6.81 2.82 7.41
CA ASN A 574 5.38 3.10 7.37
C ASN A 574 4.70 1.99 6.58
N ALA A 575 3.88 1.22 7.27
CA ALA A 575 3.25 0.01 6.75
C ALA A 575 1.98 0.28 5.95
N SER A 576 1.49 1.55 5.92
CA SER A 576 0.37 1.91 5.06
C SER A 576 0.61 1.43 3.63
N PRO A 577 -0.29 0.64 3.04
CA PRO A 577 -0.10 0.12 1.69
C PRO A 577 -0.07 1.21 0.61
N PHE A 578 -0.41 2.44 0.97
CA PHE A 578 -0.22 3.62 0.13
C PHE A 578 1.22 4.14 0.14
N ARG A 579 2.03 3.81 1.17
CA ARG A 579 3.39 4.33 1.36
C ARG A 579 4.45 3.25 1.24
N LEU A 580 4.44 2.25 2.12
CA LEU A 580 5.49 1.25 2.33
C LEU A 580 6.87 1.91 2.35
N ASP A 581 7.03 2.92 3.19
CA ASP A 581 8.15 3.86 3.29
C ASP A 581 8.77 3.79 4.72
N LEU A 582 9.93 3.31 4.88
CA LEU A 582 11.18 3.26 4.13
C LEU A 582 11.16 2.23 2.98
N ASP A 583 11.90 2.51 1.91
CA ASP A 583 12.17 1.53 0.86
C ASP A 583 12.99 0.35 1.42
N TRP A 584 12.57 -0.89 1.12
CA TRP A 584 13.22 -2.11 1.62
C TRP A 584 14.73 -2.19 1.30
N ARG A 585 15.19 -1.54 0.23
CA ARG A 585 16.61 -1.51 -0.17
C ARG A 585 17.48 -0.76 0.83
N LEU A 586 16.89 0.14 1.61
CA LEU A 586 17.58 0.94 2.62
C LEU A 586 17.55 0.30 4.01
N CYS A 587 16.72 -0.70 4.24
CA CYS A 587 16.64 -1.37 5.54
C CYS A 587 17.99 -1.99 5.96
N LYS A 588 18.69 -2.63 5.00
CA LYS A 588 20.02 -3.19 5.26
C LYS A 588 21.05 -2.10 5.59
N VAL A 589 20.98 -0.95 4.93
CA VAL A 589 21.84 0.21 5.21
C VAL A 589 21.57 0.73 6.62
N ALA A 590 20.30 0.87 7.03
CA ALA A 590 19.93 1.28 8.39
C ALA A 590 20.49 0.32 9.44
N LYS A 591 20.29 -0.98 9.25
CA LYS A 591 20.84 -2.02 10.12
C LYS A 591 22.37 -1.96 10.24
N GLU A 592 23.09 -1.86 9.13
CA GLU A 592 24.57 -1.81 9.09
C GLU A 592 25.11 -0.57 9.79
N ASN A 593 24.33 0.52 9.87
CA ASN A 593 24.66 1.74 10.59
C ASN A 593 24.15 1.75 12.05
N GLY A 594 23.54 0.65 12.55
CA GLY A 594 23.02 0.59 13.91
C GLY A 594 21.80 1.48 14.15
N VAL A 595 21.00 1.73 13.11
CA VAL A 595 19.73 2.44 13.18
C VAL A 595 18.60 1.42 13.28
N PRO A 596 17.91 1.30 14.42
CA PRO A 596 16.80 0.38 14.58
C PRO A 596 15.60 0.82 13.73
N ILE A 597 14.82 -0.17 13.30
CA ILE A 597 13.61 0.03 12.52
C ILE A 597 12.39 0.01 13.44
N VAL A 598 11.39 0.83 13.14
CA VAL A 598 10.05 0.77 13.72
C VAL A 598 9.04 0.55 12.61
N ILE A 599 8.19 -0.48 12.74
CA ILE A 599 7.12 -0.78 11.77
C ILE A 599 5.83 -0.18 12.31
N ASN A 600 5.29 0.81 11.61
CA ASN A 600 4.08 1.51 12.04
C ASN A 600 3.03 1.53 10.93
N PRO A 601 1.76 1.26 11.26
CA PRO A 601 0.69 1.28 10.25
C PRO A 601 0.24 2.68 9.86
N ASP A 602 0.55 3.72 10.66
CA ASP A 602 0.03 5.08 10.47
C ASP A 602 -1.50 5.05 10.41
N ALA A 603 -2.07 4.33 11.40
CA ALA A 603 -3.48 3.97 11.39
C ALA A 603 -4.35 5.14 11.84
N HIS A 604 -5.36 5.47 11.02
CA HIS A 604 -6.38 6.50 11.28
C HIS A 604 -7.75 5.89 11.65
N SER A 605 -7.81 4.57 11.76
CA SER A 605 -8.96 3.79 12.20
C SER A 605 -8.48 2.45 12.77
N VAL A 606 -9.37 1.73 13.46
CA VAL A 606 -9.06 0.39 13.99
C VAL A 606 -8.67 -0.61 12.89
N GLU A 607 -9.24 -0.49 11.69
CA GLU A 607 -8.92 -1.33 10.53
C GLU A 607 -7.47 -1.14 10.08
N GLY A 608 -6.97 0.08 10.13
CA GLY A 608 -5.61 0.43 9.73
C GLY A 608 -4.53 -0.26 10.55
N LEU A 609 -4.81 -0.68 11.79
CA LEU A 609 -3.84 -1.38 12.64
C LEU A 609 -3.32 -2.67 12.00
N SER A 610 -4.16 -3.37 11.23
CA SER A 610 -3.78 -4.60 10.53
C SER A 610 -2.76 -4.38 9.41
N ASP A 611 -2.60 -3.15 8.93
CA ASP A 611 -1.66 -2.81 7.86
C ASP A 611 -0.19 -3.04 8.28
N VAL A 612 0.10 -3.17 9.59
CA VAL A 612 1.43 -3.52 10.12
C VAL A 612 2.04 -4.74 9.41
N SER A 613 1.21 -5.69 8.97
CA SER A 613 1.63 -6.89 8.26
C SER A 613 2.34 -6.58 6.93
N TYR A 614 1.94 -5.53 6.21
CA TYR A 614 2.63 -5.09 4.99
C TYR A 614 4.00 -4.48 5.30
N GLY A 615 4.14 -3.81 6.44
CA GLY A 615 5.43 -3.33 6.92
C GLY A 615 6.38 -4.47 7.28
N VAL A 616 5.87 -5.56 7.85
CA VAL A 616 6.64 -6.79 8.09
C VAL A 616 7.10 -7.42 6.77
N ASP A 617 6.25 -7.46 5.74
CA ASP A 617 6.63 -7.93 4.40
C ASP A 617 7.81 -7.10 3.83
N ILE A 618 7.80 -5.77 4.01
CA ILE A 618 8.90 -4.87 3.61
C ILE A 618 10.16 -5.12 4.45
N ALA A 619 10.02 -5.32 5.76
CA ALA A 619 11.12 -5.64 6.66
C ALA A 619 11.80 -6.97 6.30
N ARG A 620 11.02 -8.02 6.01
CA ARG A 620 11.51 -9.32 5.52
C ARG A 620 12.28 -9.15 4.21
N LYS A 621 11.72 -8.40 3.27
CA LYS A 621 12.37 -8.05 2.01
C LYS A 621 13.65 -7.25 2.21
N GLY A 622 13.69 -6.44 3.27
CA GLY A 622 14.84 -5.65 3.72
C GLY A 622 15.87 -6.42 4.56
N TRP A 623 15.77 -7.76 4.68
CA TRP A 623 16.72 -8.61 5.42
C TRP A 623 16.69 -8.42 6.95
N LEU A 624 15.60 -7.93 7.51
CA LEU A 624 15.52 -7.63 8.93
C LEU A 624 15.12 -8.87 9.75
N ARG A 625 15.74 -8.97 10.93
CA ARG A 625 15.43 -9.93 11.99
C ARG A 625 14.57 -9.25 13.05
N ALA A 626 14.02 -10.03 13.97
CA ALA A 626 13.31 -9.50 15.12
C ALA A 626 14.14 -8.49 15.93
N GLU A 627 15.43 -8.76 16.13
CA GLU A 627 16.33 -7.89 16.89
C GLU A 627 16.58 -6.51 16.27
N ASP A 628 16.36 -6.36 14.95
CA ASP A 628 16.54 -5.12 14.20
C ASP A 628 15.31 -4.20 14.31
N VAL A 629 14.19 -4.70 14.87
CA VAL A 629 12.88 -4.02 14.88
C VAL A 629 12.41 -3.77 16.30
N LEU A 630 12.15 -2.52 16.66
CA LEU A 630 11.74 -2.14 18.02
C LEU A 630 10.37 -2.72 18.41
N ASN A 631 9.47 -2.90 17.43
CA ASN A 631 8.12 -3.45 17.68
C ASN A 631 8.11 -4.89 18.21
N THR A 632 9.22 -5.61 18.20
CA THR A 632 9.36 -6.94 18.78
C THR A 632 9.69 -6.93 20.28
N ARG A 633 10.01 -5.75 20.82
CA ARG A 633 10.26 -5.55 22.24
C ARG A 633 8.96 -5.61 23.02
N SER A 634 9.03 -6.08 24.27
CA SER A 634 7.88 -6.00 25.19
C SER A 634 7.55 -4.55 25.55
N GLY A 635 6.35 -4.33 26.04
CA GLY A 635 5.95 -3.00 26.51
C GLY A 635 6.88 -2.45 27.60
N ASP A 636 7.40 -3.30 28.49
CA ASP A 636 8.35 -2.90 29.53
C ASP A 636 9.72 -2.54 28.97
N GLU A 637 10.27 -3.36 28.05
CA GLU A 637 11.54 -3.06 27.38
C GLU A 637 11.46 -1.76 26.56
N LEU A 638 10.31 -1.52 25.91
CA LEU A 638 10.11 -0.31 25.13
C LEU A 638 10.00 0.94 26.01
N ASP A 639 9.36 0.83 27.18
CA ASP A 639 9.26 1.90 28.16
C ASP A 639 10.64 2.32 28.70
N GLU A 640 11.52 1.35 28.97
CA GLU A 640 12.92 1.60 29.34
C GLU A 640 13.67 2.30 28.20
N ILE A 641 13.50 1.85 26.94
CA ILE A 641 14.16 2.42 25.77
C ILE A 641 13.70 3.86 25.48
N LEU A 642 12.40 4.15 25.63
CA LEU A 642 11.83 5.48 25.36
C LEU A 642 11.94 6.44 26.56
N GLY A 643 12.15 5.92 27.76
CA GLY A 643 12.26 6.69 29.00
C GLY A 643 13.67 7.18 29.33
N GLU A 644 14.70 6.67 28.63
CA GLU A 644 16.09 7.16 28.70
C GLU A 644 16.32 8.36 27.77
#